data_4e0258257ce02f43d1f7d68047206deb
#
_entry.id   4e0258257ce02f43d1f7d68047206deb
#
_cell.length_a   1.000
_cell.length_b   1.000
_cell.length_c   1.000
_cell.angle_alpha   90.00
_cell.angle_beta   90.00
_cell.angle_gamma   90.00
#
_symmetry.space_group_name_H-M   'P 1'
#
loop_
_entity.id
_entity.type
_entity.pdbx_description
1 polymer ?
#
loop_
_entity_poly.entity_id
_entity_poly.type
_entity_poly.pdbx_seq_one_letter_code
_entity_poly.pdbx_strand_id
1 'polypeptide(L)'
;MKNPTFNILRLGLGLALAIIICLIIPAKPPLANAGTMKWSVVGTPSSTGNVIVSPSEINDIAVGVDGRTFYAIDISNSKIYRSLNSGVTWDDLSSHLANVGATLPAWNVAMAPDNPNFVAVVTSNGGLPGGVFISTNGGANWQNTNCPAASSISAIAISPNYGSYDIAIGTRTGAGGGDIYVFKAVGIGSWASQGFSGDTLAAKFSPNYRADSSLVTVSTHVAGTYINLGTHDIAANTTNWGAWGPVEVTTAGAGTSPNVAQVITADLELPADFSGQAPSLRRMYVSLDAPTANAGIYRFDNTVGYLLMPTPAPLRISSIAYYGNYASGKLLAGEVRGNATTAAGVTWFTDATASCPGTCWYQAQKAPTGGGNSGFANAQVIWSPDGSRAYCATSSAPLNNPASWPGAYLTGTPLDESALSLSPDNGRTWNQLSLIDTEISFLSDVAITPTSDVIYLASINNRGGINNFDSIWQTTGSPTGQIWERVLCLLSTSNDLIMRTSNFGNDPTIYFASRLTSDLRQSLDGGQTWDSILPGANVADFVVTGINDVSHIYVLDNNYVRHGVSNVQTWQWSPSAATTLNTGHSITATPTGAVVVGDAAEGMVAYSLDGGVSFQRTTSIPAPGQMHIIADYRFRDALIIYAASDSAGSDIYNWVTDSNFGWTAMGAPGLNFYGLAQLGTFYGAWSNGGNTAVARTLEQEQLGPPYIEWDSVSVGLAPRVVFTREPVSLKISAGINLWAIDDRPYTATTGQLWNFYDCFSPSPQYTPPPPPSREVLFQAPTPASPVIDEVIPVYLDTGDIGDIVFKWKHPTVAIEYELWLAEDEGFSQITSQQTIKPGNPQSPRWELPDTVSLEKGKKYYWEIRVSQAATGETGEGQWSKIMSFSIATPDAEKTPQPGTTPAAPPNGSAEESEPLPWILDIPIWAYIAIAFLLVVLPVAVFLAGRIKR
;
A
#
# COMPACT_ATOMS: atom_id res chain seq x y z
N MET A 1 -27.99 8.71 62.75
CA MET A 1 -26.69 9.44 62.51
C MET A 1 -26.02 8.79 61.33
N LYS A 2 -26.04 9.42 60.17
CA LYS A 2 -25.39 8.92 58.93
C LYS A 2 -23.90 9.25 58.96
N ASN A 3 -23.07 8.24 58.81
CA ASN A 3 -21.63 8.32 58.98
C ASN A 3 -20.99 9.11 57.84
N PRO A 4 -20.29 10.24 58.03
CA PRO A 4 -19.70 11.09 57.00
C PRO A 4 -18.50 10.46 56.29
N THR A 5 -17.92 9.41 56.80
CA THR A 5 -16.74 8.73 56.25
C THR A 5 -17.03 7.98 54.96
N PHE A 6 -18.29 7.57 54.70
CA PHE A 6 -18.64 6.82 53.48
C PHE A 6 -18.74 7.71 52.20
N ASN A 7 -18.99 9.01 52.37
CA ASN A 7 -19.07 9.97 51.26
C ASN A 7 -17.70 10.48 50.83
N ILE A 8 -16.75 10.58 51.74
CA ILE A 8 -15.37 10.97 51.40
C ILE A 8 -14.65 9.88 50.62
N LEU A 9 -14.91 8.59 50.93
CA LEU A 9 -14.33 7.46 50.20
C LEU A 9 -14.88 7.35 48.75
N ARG A 10 -16.16 7.67 48.55
CA ARG A 10 -16.78 7.70 47.20
C ARG A 10 -16.31 8.90 46.36
N LEU A 11 -16.08 10.06 47.01
CA LEU A 11 -15.50 11.20 46.30
C LEU A 11 -14.01 10.97 45.95
N GLY A 12 -13.25 10.35 46.83
CA GLY A 12 -11.86 9.95 46.60
C GLY A 12 -11.71 8.90 45.48
N LEU A 13 -12.59 7.88 45.47
CA LEU A 13 -12.59 6.87 44.42
C LEU A 13 -13.03 7.44 43.06
N GLY A 14 -14.01 8.33 43.03
CA GLY A 14 -14.45 9.02 41.82
C GLY A 14 -13.37 9.94 41.24
N LEU A 15 -12.65 10.66 42.12
CA LEU A 15 -11.54 11.55 41.71
C LEU A 15 -10.31 10.72 41.21
N ALA A 16 -10.00 9.62 41.90
CA ALA A 16 -8.95 8.69 41.47
C ALA A 16 -9.30 8.00 40.15
N LEU A 17 -10.55 7.60 39.92
CA LEU A 17 -11.01 7.04 38.66
C LEU A 17 -10.99 8.06 37.53
N ALA A 18 -11.38 9.32 37.80
CA ALA A 18 -11.31 10.42 36.83
C ALA A 18 -9.85 10.75 36.44
N ILE A 19 -8.94 10.75 37.43
CA ILE A 19 -7.49 10.92 37.17
C ILE A 19 -6.92 9.74 36.39
N ILE A 20 -7.34 8.53 36.68
CA ILE A 20 -6.90 7.33 35.91
C ILE A 20 -7.49 7.35 34.50
N ILE A 21 -8.73 7.79 34.30
CA ILE A 21 -9.33 7.95 32.97
C ILE A 21 -8.64 9.08 32.20
N CYS A 22 -8.27 10.18 32.82
CA CYS A 22 -7.45 11.23 32.19
C CYS A 22 -6.01 10.79 31.87
N LEU A 23 -5.47 9.76 32.57
CA LEU A 23 -4.16 9.17 32.28
C LEU A 23 -4.20 8.05 31.23
N ILE A 24 -5.40 7.54 30.92
CA ILE A 24 -5.61 6.46 29.92
C ILE A 24 -6.13 7.02 28.59
N ILE A 25 -6.64 8.25 28.54
CA ILE A 25 -6.80 8.93 27.26
C ILE A 25 -5.36 9.19 26.78
N PRO A 26 -4.89 8.56 25.69
CA PRO A 26 -3.62 8.97 25.12
C PRO A 26 -3.76 10.46 24.83
N ALA A 27 -3.07 11.28 25.62
CA ALA A 27 -2.91 12.67 25.26
C ALA A 27 -2.42 12.64 23.82
N LYS A 28 -3.22 13.19 22.89
CA LYS A 28 -2.74 13.43 21.52
C LYS A 28 -1.34 14.02 21.71
N PRO A 29 -0.26 13.36 21.23
CA PRO A 29 1.07 13.86 21.49
C PRO A 29 1.04 15.33 21.09
N PRO A 30 1.60 16.24 21.90
CA PRO A 30 1.64 17.63 21.49
C PRO A 30 2.26 17.63 20.10
N LEU A 31 1.58 18.26 19.14
CA LEU A 31 2.18 18.61 17.85
C LEU A 31 3.59 19.08 18.22
N ALA A 32 4.61 18.38 17.73
CA ALA A 32 5.98 18.80 17.95
C ALA A 32 6.00 20.24 17.44
N ASN A 33 6.12 21.20 18.35
CA ASN A 33 6.16 22.60 18.01
C ASN A 33 7.34 22.76 17.06
N ALA A 34 7.09 22.79 15.76
CA ALA A 34 7.99 23.44 14.83
C ALA A 34 8.26 24.78 15.48
N GLY A 35 9.52 25.06 15.84
CA GLY A 35 9.83 26.17 16.72
C GLY A 35 9.16 27.42 16.19
N THR A 36 8.21 27.94 16.92
CA THR A 36 7.42 29.11 16.55
C THR A 36 8.35 30.21 16.05
N MET A 37 8.08 30.74 14.83
CA MET A 37 8.88 31.77 14.19
C MET A 37 10.32 31.35 13.85
N LYS A 38 10.55 30.06 13.62
CA LYS A 38 11.86 29.54 13.28
C LYS A 38 11.73 28.38 12.29
N TRP A 39 12.52 28.41 11.23
CA TRP A 39 12.66 27.26 10.33
C TRP A 39 13.27 26.08 11.06
N SER A 40 12.70 24.92 10.85
CA SER A 40 13.18 23.66 11.40
C SER A 40 13.14 22.56 10.33
N VAL A 41 14.08 21.63 10.42
CA VAL A 41 14.11 20.45 9.57
C VAL A 41 13.00 19.50 10.02
N VAL A 42 12.28 18.99 9.07
CA VAL A 42 11.29 17.91 9.26
C VAL A 42 11.96 16.58 8.97
N GLY A 43 11.73 15.58 9.81
CA GLY A 43 12.23 14.23 9.57
C GLY A 43 11.72 13.69 8.24
N THR A 44 12.61 13.09 7.46
CA THR A 44 12.34 12.51 6.14
C THR A 44 12.69 11.03 6.16
N PRO A 45 12.20 10.20 5.21
CA PRO A 45 12.64 8.82 5.08
C PRO A 45 14.16 8.76 5.00
N SER A 46 14.79 7.91 5.80
CA SER A 46 16.25 7.86 5.90
C SER A 46 16.76 6.50 6.35
N SER A 47 18.06 6.33 6.41
CA SER A 47 18.71 5.15 7.01
C SER A 47 18.56 5.08 8.54
N THR A 48 18.06 6.12 9.18
CA THR A 48 17.82 6.11 10.63
C THR A 48 16.77 5.07 10.98
N GLY A 49 17.09 4.19 11.91
CA GLY A 49 16.21 3.06 12.28
C GLY A 49 16.03 2.03 11.17
N ASN A 50 16.94 1.99 10.19
CA ASN A 50 16.91 1.06 9.07
C ASN A 50 15.58 1.11 8.27
N VAL A 51 15.00 2.29 8.10
CA VAL A 51 13.84 2.49 7.23
C VAL A 51 14.25 2.35 5.77
N ILE A 52 15.32 3.03 5.38
CA ILE A 52 15.97 2.87 4.07
C ILE A 52 17.27 2.08 4.29
N VAL A 53 17.43 1.00 3.55
CA VAL A 53 18.62 0.13 3.56
C VAL A 53 18.92 -0.28 2.13
N SER A 54 20.00 0.22 1.56
CA SER A 54 20.37 -0.10 0.18
C SER A 54 21.80 -0.67 0.11
N PRO A 55 21.97 -1.87 -0.47
CA PRO A 55 20.93 -2.78 -0.92
C PRO A 55 20.20 -3.46 0.25
N SER A 56 19.01 -3.99 0.01
CA SER A 56 18.24 -4.78 0.99
C SER A 56 17.49 -5.90 0.29
N GLU A 57 17.61 -7.14 0.82
CA GLU A 57 16.95 -8.34 0.30
C GLU A 57 16.38 -9.14 1.46
N ILE A 58 15.09 -8.93 1.76
CA ILE A 58 14.48 -9.54 2.94
C ILE A 58 13.95 -10.92 2.58
N ASN A 59 14.63 -11.95 3.08
CA ASN A 59 14.42 -13.33 2.68
C ASN A 59 13.58 -14.13 3.67
N ASP A 60 13.52 -13.71 4.95
CA ASP A 60 12.69 -14.36 5.95
C ASP A 60 12.24 -13.38 7.02
N ILE A 61 11.02 -13.56 7.55
CA ILE A 61 10.42 -12.74 8.59
C ILE A 61 9.67 -13.56 9.63
N ALA A 62 9.65 -13.09 10.86
CA ALA A 62 8.83 -13.62 11.93
C ALA A 62 8.13 -12.49 12.68
N VAL A 63 6.84 -12.68 13.02
CA VAL A 63 6.00 -11.71 13.72
C VAL A 63 5.56 -12.29 15.06
N GLY A 64 5.80 -11.56 16.14
CA GLY A 64 5.47 -11.98 17.51
C GLY A 64 3.99 -11.84 17.83
N VAL A 65 3.53 -12.66 18.77
CA VAL A 65 2.16 -12.65 19.29
C VAL A 65 1.72 -11.29 19.85
N ASP A 66 2.68 -10.44 20.22
CA ASP A 66 2.43 -9.06 20.68
C ASP A 66 2.11 -8.09 19.52
N GLY A 67 2.23 -8.52 18.25
CA GLY A 67 2.05 -7.72 17.06
C GLY A 67 3.04 -6.55 16.91
N ARG A 68 4.08 -6.51 17.76
CA ARG A 68 5.06 -5.42 17.82
C ARG A 68 6.50 -5.88 17.58
N THR A 69 6.82 -7.06 18.06
CA THR A 69 8.17 -7.65 17.92
C THR A 69 8.27 -8.41 16.62
N PHE A 70 9.15 -7.98 15.74
CA PHE A 70 9.42 -8.61 14.44
C PHE A 70 10.90 -8.92 14.33
N TYR A 71 11.22 -9.99 13.57
CA TYR A 71 12.57 -10.28 13.12
C TYR A 71 12.58 -10.39 11.60
N ALA A 72 13.65 -9.94 10.98
CA ALA A 72 13.85 -10.02 9.54
C ALA A 72 15.28 -10.43 9.22
N ILE A 73 15.46 -11.24 8.19
CA ILE A 73 16.76 -11.67 7.70
C ILE A 73 17.00 -11.08 6.33
N ASP A 74 18.13 -10.41 6.18
CA ASP A 74 18.68 -9.96 4.93
C ASP A 74 19.93 -10.79 4.63
N ILE A 75 19.78 -11.77 3.76
CA ILE A 75 20.88 -12.68 3.42
C ILE A 75 21.96 -11.95 2.65
N SER A 76 21.60 -11.05 1.74
CA SER A 76 22.54 -10.33 0.89
C SER A 76 23.51 -9.46 1.69
N ASN A 77 23.00 -8.81 2.74
CA ASN A 77 23.81 -7.99 3.65
C ASN A 77 24.35 -8.77 4.86
N SER A 78 24.02 -10.04 4.97
CA SER A 78 24.38 -10.85 6.16
C SER A 78 23.87 -10.21 7.45
N LYS A 79 22.61 -9.71 7.45
CA LYS A 79 21.98 -9.03 8.57
C LYS A 79 20.82 -9.81 9.15
N ILE A 80 20.67 -9.65 10.46
CA ILE A 80 19.44 -9.97 11.16
C ILE A 80 18.98 -8.72 11.90
N TYR A 81 17.75 -8.35 11.65
CA TYR A 81 17.10 -7.19 12.25
C TYR A 81 16.04 -7.59 13.24
N ARG A 82 15.82 -6.73 14.24
CA ARG A 82 14.68 -6.79 15.17
C ARG A 82 13.96 -5.46 15.19
N SER A 83 12.64 -5.49 15.08
CA SER A 83 11.77 -4.37 15.37
C SER A 83 10.99 -4.62 16.67
N LEU A 84 10.71 -3.56 17.43
CA LEU A 84 9.85 -3.55 18.61
C LEU A 84 8.62 -2.65 18.43
N ASN A 85 8.39 -2.17 17.23
CA ASN A 85 7.31 -1.24 16.86
C ASN A 85 6.60 -1.62 15.57
N SER A 86 6.32 -2.91 15.40
CA SER A 86 5.56 -3.46 14.26
C SER A 86 6.22 -3.21 12.90
N GLY A 87 7.54 -3.32 12.84
CA GLY A 87 8.29 -3.20 11.60
C GLY A 87 8.58 -1.75 11.16
N VAL A 88 8.30 -0.74 11.98
CA VAL A 88 8.55 0.66 11.61
C VAL A 88 10.04 1.01 11.63
N THR A 89 10.75 0.57 12.67
CA THR A 89 12.21 0.72 12.78
C THR A 89 12.85 -0.56 13.27
N TRP A 90 14.15 -0.72 13.01
CA TRP A 90 14.87 -1.95 13.22
C TRP A 90 16.22 -1.74 13.90
N ASP A 91 16.53 -2.64 14.82
CA ASP A 91 17.86 -2.81 15.42
C ASP A 91 18.62 -3.93 14.69
N ASP A 92 19.88 -3.68 14.32
CA ASP A 92 20.78 -4.71 13.76
C ASP A 92 21.35 -5.57 14.88
N LEU A 93 20.99 -6.86 14.92
CA LEU A 93 21.45 -7.83 15.90
C LEU A 93 22.64 -8.69 15.41
N SER A 94 23.14 -8.46 14.22
CA SER A 94 24.16 -9.31 13.57
C SER A 94 25.44 -9.44 14.40
N SER A 95 25.85 -8.35 15.05
CA SER A 95 27.04 -8.34 15.93
C SER A 95 26.82 -9.20 17.18
N HIS A 96 25.62 -9.26 17.73
CA HIS A 96 25.29 -10.09 18.91
C HIS A 96 25.45 -11.57 18.59
N LEU A 97 25.03 -12.01 17.40
CA LEU A 97 25.22 -13.37 16.90
C LEU A 97 26.71 -13.67 16.63
N ALA A 98 27.42 -12.77 15.94
CA ALA A 98 28.82 -12.96 15.62
C ALA A 98 29.71 -13.08 16.89
N ASN A 99 29.38 -12.31 17.94
CA ASN A 99 30.11 -12.34 19.21
C ASN A 99 30.04 -13.70 19.96
N VAL A 100 29.06 -14.52 19.64
CA VAL A 100 28.93 -15.89 20.20
C VAL A 100 29.37 -16.98 19.24
N GLY A 101 30.09 -16.58 18.18
CA GLY A 101 30.69 -17.52 17.22
C GLY A 101 29.77 -17.96 16.09
N ALA A 102 28.63 -17.27 15.86
CA ALA A 102 27.80 -17.51 14.68
C ALA A 102 28.49 -17.05 13.40
N THR A 103 28.39 -17.84 12.36
CA THR A 103 28.85 -17.45 11.02
C THR A 103 27.64 -16.96 10.21
N LEU A 104 27.71 -15.72 9.78
CA LEU A 104 26.67 -15.13 8.92
C LEU A 104 26.90 -15.51 7.44
N PRO A 105 25.87 -15.44 6.57
CA PRO A 105 24.53 -14.93 6.84
C PRO A 105 23.71 -15.86 7.73
N ALA A 106 22.67 -15.29 8.35
CA ALA A 106 21.53 -16.04 8.84
C ALA A 106 20.63 -16.42 7.66
N TRP A 107 19.95 -17.57 7.74
CA TRP A 107 19.13 -18.11 6.65
C TRP A 107 17.64 -18.10 6.97
N ASN A 108 17.31 -18.51 8.19
CA ASN A 108 15.93 -18.58 8.66
C ASN A 108 15.80 -18.08 10.08
N VAL A 109 14.65 -17.55 10.44
CA VAL A 109 14.30 -17.15 11.79
C VAL A 109 12.96 -17.77 12.19
N ALA A 110 12.90 -18.32 13.39
CA ALA A 110 11.66 -18.77 14.01
C ALA A 110 11.50 -18.13 15.39
N MET A 111 10.29 -17.82 15.76
CA MET A 111 9.90 -17.23 17.03
C MET A 111 8.87 -18.14 17.70
N ALA A 112 8.94 -18.24 19.04
CA ALA A 112 7.92 -18.97 19.77
C ALA A 112 6.55 -18.30 19.58
N PRO A 113 5.49 -19.06 19.26
CA PRO A 113 4.19 -18.49 18.92
C PRO A 113 3.49 -17.77 20.08
N ASP A 114 3.98 -17.95 21.31
CA ASP A 114 3.44 -17.35 22.53
C ASP A 114 4.45 -16.48 23.31
N ASN A 115 5.69 -16.34 22.81
CA ASN A 115 6.72 -15.53 23.46
C ASN A 115 7.66 -14.87 22.44
N PRO A 116 7.50 -13.58 22.16
CA PRO A 116 8.31 -12.87 21.16
C PRO A 116 9.79 -12.73 21.54
N ASN A 117 10.15 -13.02 22.82
CA ASN A 117 11.55 -12.98 23.26
C ASN A 117 12.29 -14.29 23.05
N PHE A 118 11.57 -15.39 22.78
CA PHE A 118 12.19 -16.68 22.49
C PHE A 118 12.29 -16.86 20.97
N VAL A 119 13.52 -16.76 20.45
CA VAL A 119 13.79 -16.76 19.00
C VAL A 119 14.95 -17.70 18.69
N ALA A 120 14.86 -18.40 17.57
CA ALA A 120 15.92 -19.25 17.03
C ALA A 120 16.27 -18.81 15.61
N VAL A 121 17.56 -18.89 15.27
CA VAL A 121 18.09 -18.48 13.97
C VAL A 121 18.97 -19.59 13.42
N VAL A 122 18.77 -19.89 12.13
CA VAL A 122 19.68 -20.76 11.37
C VAL A 122 20.79 -19.90 10.77
N THR A 123 22.04 -20.22 11.05
CA THR A 123 23.23 -19.53 10.58
C THR A 123 24.08 -20.42 9.68
N SER A 124 25.08 -19.84 9.03
CA SER A 124 25.99 -20.58 8.15
C SER A 124 26.92 -21.50 8.93
N ASN A 125 27.19 -22.67 8.32
CA ASN A 125 28.27 -23.58 8.71
C ASN A 125 28.93 -24.09 7.41
N GLY A 126 30.17 -23.69 7.15
CA GLY A 126 30.83 -23.99 5.89
C GLY A 126 30.17 -23.39 4.63
N GLY A 127 29.42 -22.26 4.80
CA GLY A 127 28.74 -21.59 3.71
C GLY A 127 27.30 -22.09 3.43
N LEU A 128 26.85 -23.10 4.20
CA LEU A 128 25.49 -23.66 4.09
C LEU A 128 24.71 -23.43 5.40
N PRO A 129 23.36 -23.44 5.40
CA PRO A 129 22.57 -23.40 6.62
C PRO A 129 22.90 -24.62 7.51
N GLY A 130 23.49 -24.41 8.69
CA GLY A 130 23.95 -25.55 9.49
C GLY A 130 24.22 -25.25 10.95
N GLY A 131 24.20 -23.99 11.38
CA GLY A 131 24.29 -23.56 12.77
C GLY A 131 22.92 -23.15 13.31
N VAL A 132 22.60 -23.47 14.57
CA VAL A 132 21.37 -22.99 15.22
C VAL A 132 21.72 -22.26 16.50
N PHE A 133 21.30 -21.01 16.60
CA PHE A 133 21.46 -20.18 17.78
C PHE A 133 20.10 -19.76 18.32
N ILE A 134 19.98 -19.71 19.64
CA ILE A 134 18.75 -19.33 20.34
C ILE A 134 18.96 -18.10 21.21
N SER A 135 17.93 -17.31 21.37
CA SER A 135 17.83 -16.24 22.35
C SER A 135 16.55 -16.39 23.16
N THR A 136 16.63 -16.14 24.46
CA THR A 136 15.48 -16.14 25.38
C THR A 136 15.10 -14.71 25.80
N ASN A 137 15.81 -13.71 25.32
CA ASN A 137 15.67 -12.30 25.70
C ASN A 137 15.62 -11.36 24.49
N GLY A 138 14.98 -11.79 23.43
CA GLY A 138 14.72 -10.95 22.27
C GLY A 138 15.95 -10.62 21.44
N GLY A 139 16.94 -11.50 21.39
CA GLY A 139 18.17 -11.30 20.61
C GLY A 139 19.25 -10.46 21.30
N ALA A 140 19.04 -10.06 22.57
CA ALA A 140 20.08 -9.35 23.32
C ALA A 140 21.29 -10.25 23.63
N ASN A 141 21.04 -11.54 23.93
CA ASN A 141 22.04 -12.56 24.08
C ASN A 141 21.66 -13.80 23.28
N TRP A 142 22.67 -14.50 22.78
CA TRP A 142 22.50 -15.70 21.98
C TRP A 142 23.32 -16.86 22.56
N GLN A 143 22.83 -18.05 22.35
CA GLN A 143 23.49 -19.29 22.73
C GLN A 143 23.58 -20.22 21.53
N ASN A 144 24.75 -20.77 21.26
CA ASN A 144 24.93 -21.84 20.29
C ASN A 144 24.32 -23.14 20.84
N THR A 145 23.42 -23.74 20.07
CA THR A 145 22.79 -25.02 20.45
C THR A 145 23.64 -26.24 20.12
N ASN A 146 24.79 -26.06 19.47
CA ASN A 146 25.67 -27.12 18.96
C ASN A 146 24.90 -28.11 18.08
N CYS A 147 24.19 -27.60 17.12
CA CYS A 147 23.36 -28.38 16.20
C CYS A 147 24.23 -29.44 15.47
N PRO A 148 23.86 -30.72 15.50
CA PRO A 148 24.65 -31.82 14.90
C PRO A 148 24.33 -32.02 13.42
N ALA A 149 23.52 -31.17 12.78
CA ALA A 149 23.08 -31.39 11.43
C ALA A 149 24.26 -31.45 10.43
N ALA A 150 24.37 -32.58 9.79
CA ALA A 150 25.39 -32.82 8.76
C ALA A 150 24.93 -32.37 7.36
N SER A 151 23.66 -32.10 7.19
CA SER A 151 23.02 -31.63 5.94
C SER A 151 22.46 -30.23 6.13
N SER A 152 22.20 -29.54 5.02
CA SER A 152 21.63 -28.20 5.06
C SER A 152 20.28 -28.15 5.77
N ILE A 153 20.15 -27.25 6.73
CA ILE A 153 18.87 -26.97 7.42
C ILE A 153 17.97 -26.21 6.46
N SER A 154 16.79 -26.71 6.20
CA SER A 154 15.79 -26.14 5.27
C SER A 154 14.52 -25.67 5.96
N ALA A 155 14.29 -26.08 7.20
CA ALA A 155 13.14 -25.68 7.99
C ALA A 155 13.53 -25.53 9.48
N ILE A 156 12.90 -24.58 10.16
CA ILE A 156 13.00 -24.41 11.61
C ILE A 156 11.64 -24.02 12.18
N ALA A 157 11.27 -24.57 13.31
CA ALA A 157 10.04 -24.25 14.03
C ALA A 157 10.27 -24.30 15.55
N ILE A 158 9.51 -23.49 16.28
CA ILE A 158 9.49 -23.50 17.75
C ILE A 158 8.09 -23.88 18.22
N SER A 159 7.99 -24.74 19.21
CA SER A 159 6.71 -25.16 19.78
C SER A 159 6.06 -24.05 20.60
N PRO A 160 4.72 -24.08 20.79
CA PRO A 160 4.10 -23.37 21.90
C PRO A 160 4.65 -23.86 23.26
N ASN A 161 4.51 -23.00 24.27
CA ASN A 161 4.96 -23.28 25.63
C ASN A 161 4.14 -24.41 26.27
N TYR A 162 4.81 -25.48 26.64
CA TYR A 162 4.24 -26.58 27.45
C TYR A 162 4.81 -26.65 28.85
N GLY A 163 5.53 -25.64 29.30
CA GLY A 163 6.44 -25.57 30.46
C GLY A 163 7.88 -25.42 30.02
N SER A 164 8.15 -25.58 28.75
CA SER A 164 9.38 -25.36 28.00
C SER A 164 9.08 -25.13 26.53
N TYR A 165 10.12 -25.10 25.71
CA TYR A 165 10.03 -25.04 24.26
C TYR A 165 10.84 -26.16 23.62
N ASP A 166 10.29 -26.73 22.56
CA ASP A 166 11.03 -27.58 21.64
C ASP A 166 11.32 -26.82 20.35
N ILE A 167 12.50 -27.05 19.76
CA ILE A 167 12.87 -26.48 18.46
C ILE A 167 13.07 -27.64 17.49
N ALA A 168 12.31 -27.68 16.44
CA ALA A 168 12.49 -28.63 15.36
C ALA A 168 13.25 -28.00 14.20
N ILE A 169 14.23 -28.72 13.65
CA ILE A 169 14.83 -28.40 12.36
C ILE A 169 14.62 -29.58 11.41
N GLY A 170 14.37 -29.22 10.16
CA GLY A 170 14.37 -30.15 9.05
C GLY A 170 15.63 -29.98 8.22
N THR A 171 16.19 -31.08 7.73
CA THR A 171 17.40 -31.07 6.91
C THR A 171 17.10 -31.55 5.48
N ARG A 172 17.93 -31.12 4.53
CA ARG A 172 17.83 -31.43 3.12
C ARG A 172 19.18 -31.88 2.57
N THR A 173 19.20 -33.00 1.85
CA THR A 173 20.38 -33.55 1.16
C THR A 173 20.35 -33.32 -0.37
N GLY A 174 19.20 -32.97 -0.93
CA GLY A 174 18.94 -32.91 -2.38
C GLY A 174 18.65 -34.29 -3.02
N ALA A 175 18.67 -35.35 -2.20
CA ALA A 175 18.44 -36.74 -2.64
C ALA A 175 17.31 -37.46 -1.87
N GLY A 176 16.61 -36.77 -0.98
CA GLY A 176 15.53 -37.31 -0.17
C GLY A 176 16.01 -38.05 1.08
N GLY A 177 17.24 -37.82 1.55
CA GLY A 177 17.84 -38.46 2.70
C GLY A 177 17.99 -37.54 3.94
N GLY A 178 17.24 -36.45 4.02
CA GLY A 178 17.22 -35.55 5.16
C GLY A 178 16.60 -36.19 6.40
N ASP A 179 16.70 -35.50 7.54
CA ASP A 179 16.15 -35.92 8.84
C ASP A 179 15.52 -34.71 9.54
N ILE A 180 14.79 -34.97 10.60
CA ILE A 180 14.30 -34.00 11.55
C ILE A 180 15.04 -34.17 12.87
N TYR A 181 15.50 -33.08 13.43
CA TYR A 181 16.09 -33.04 14.75
C TYR A 181 15.25 -32.16 15.66
N VAL A 182 15.05 -32.58 16.90
CA VAL A 182 14.37 -31.79 17.93
C VAL A 182 15.33 -31.45 19.04
N PHE A 183 15.40 -30.19 19.41
CA PHE A 183 16.15 -29.65 20.52
C PHE A 183 15.20 -29.32 21.67
N LYS A 184 15.48 -29.86 22.84
CA LYS A 184 14.78 -29.52 24.08
C LYS A 184 15.49 -28.37 24.77
N ALA A 185 14.81 -27.23 24.91
CA ALA A 185 15.38 -26.07 25.58
C ALA A 185 15.34 -26.13 27.13
N VAL A 186 15.18 -27.32 27.71
CA VAL A 186 15.17 -27.55 29.16
C VAL A 186 16.52 -28.11 29.64
N GLY A 187 17.08 -27.52 30.65
CA GLY A 187 18.36 -27.95 31.25
C GLY A 187 19.56 -27.67 30.32
N ILE A 188 20.48 -28.63 30.22
CA ILE A 188 21.52 -28.61 29.18
C ILE A 188 20.87 -29.11 27.90
N GLY A 189 20.43 -28.20 27.06
CA GLY A 189 19.73 -28.52 25.82
C GLY A 189 20.49 -29.52 24.94
N SER A 190 19.80 -30.47 24.37
CA SER A 190 20.38 -31.48 23.49
C SER A 190 19.50 -31.75 22.28
N TRP A 191 20.13 -31.96 21.13
CA TRP A 191 19.47 -32.38 19.90
C TRP A 191 19.30 -33.90 19.86
N ALA A 192 18.16 -34.34 19.37
CA ALA A 192 17.92 -35.73 19.03
C ALA A 192 17.40 -35.86 17.61
N SER A 193 17.97 -36.81 16.84
CA SER A 193 17.40 -37.24 15.56
C SER A 193 16.06 -37.91 15.83
N GLN A 194 15.06 -37.58 14.99
CA GLN A 194 13.73 -38.15 15.12
C GLN A 194 13.52 -39.36 14.22
N GLY A 195 14.61 -39.91 13.67
CA GLY A 195 14.58 -41.10 12.81
C GLY A 195 13.70 -40.90 11.57
N PHE A 196 13.60 -39.66 11.09
CA PHE A 196 12.85 -39.31 9.92
C PHE A 196 13.70 -39.54 8.66
N SER A 197 13.07 -40.00 7.57
CA SER A 197 13.77 -40.15 6.31
C SER A 197 13.01 -39.38 5.22
N GLY A 198 13.63 -38.30 4.75
CA GLY A 198 13.08 -37.41 3.70
C GLY A 198 13.65 -36.00 3.77
N ASP A 199 13.89 -35.39 2.64
CA ASP A 199 14.30 -33.98 2.59
C ASP A 199 13.14 -33.12 3.07
N THR A 200 13.27 -32.52 4.23
CA THR A 200 12.22 -31.68 4.84
C THR A 200 12.20 -30.30 4.17
N LEU A 201 11.03 -29.84 3.78
CA LEU A 201 10.82 -28.53 3.15
C LEU A 201 10.21 -27.53 4.11
N ALA A 202 9.28 -27.96 4.96
CA ALA A 202 8.64 -27.16 5.99
C ALA A 202 8.34 -28.02 7.23
N ALA A 203 8.31 -27.39 8.39
CA ALA A 203 7.93 -28.04 9.64
C ALA A 203 7.20 -27.04 10.54
N LYS A 204 6.12 -27.49 11.21
CA LYS A 204 5.40 -26.72 12.23
C LYS A 204 4.92 -27.59 13.37
N PHE A 205 5.06 -27.10 14.58
CA PHE A 205 4.38 -27.69 15.73
C PHE A 205 2.89 -27.32 15.70
N SER A 206 2.06 -28.23 16.19
CA SER A 206 0.65 -27.94 16.43
C SER A 206 0.47 -26.71 17.30
N PRO A 207 -0.45 -25.78 17.01
CA PRO A 207 -0.84 -24.72 17.94
C PRO A 207 -1.31 -25.28 19.29
N ASN A 208 -1.82 -26.52 19.29
CA ASN A 208 -2.27 -27.26 20.49
C ASN A 208 -1.22 -28.24 21.03
N TYR A 209 0.07 -28.00 20.75
CA TYR A 209 1.18 -28.91 21.04
C TYR A 209 1.22 -29.43 22.48
N ARG A 210 0.85 -28.58 23.45
CA ARG A 210 0.77 -28.97 24.86
C ARG A 210 -0.17 -30.14 25.10
N ALA A 211 -1.21 -30.29 24.30
CA ALA A 211 -2.24 -31.33 24.46
C ALA A 211 -2.04 -32.49 23.49
N ASP A 212 -1.56 -32.23 22.27
CA ASP A 212 -1.51 -33.23 21.22
C ASP A 212 -0.08 -33.65 20.82
N SER A 213 0.94 -32.95 21.28
CA SER A 213 2.36 -33.22 21.02
C SER A 213 2.66 -33.47 19.53
N SER A 214 1.95 -32.77 18.64
CA SER A 214 2.03 -33.02 17.21
C SER A 214 3.04 -32.14 16.51
N LEU A 215 3.83 -32.75 15.61
CA LEU A 215 4.75 -32.10 14.69
C LEU A 215 4.34 -32.44 13.25
N VAL A 216 4.07 -31.44 12.42
CA VAL A 216 3.70 -31.60 11.02
C VAL A 216 4.86 -31.17 10.15
N THR A 217 5.15 -31.94 9.10
CA THR A 217 6.22 -31.64 8.15
C THR A 217 5.77 -31.86 6.72
N VAL A 218 6.36 -31.09 5.83
CA VAL A 218 6.33 -31.35 4.39
C VAL A 218 7.71 -31.86 3.98
N SER A 219 7.76 -33.06 3.41
CA SER A 219 9.00 -33.68 2.99
C SER A 219 8.93 -34.17 1.55
N THR A 220 10.09 -34.24 0.89
CA THR A 220 10.18 -34.68 -0.50
C THR A 220 11.17 -35.85 -0.64
N HIS A 221 10.82 -36.77 -1.52
CA HIS A 221 11.56 -37.96 -1.87
C HIS A 221 11.66 -38.14 -3.39
N VAL A 222 12.33 -39.20 -3.84
CA VAL A 222 12.33 -39.58 -5.25
C VAL A 222 10.94 -39.93 -5.78
N ALA A 223 10.02 -40.41 -4.91
CA ALA A 223 8.67 -40.81 -5.30
C ALA A 223 7.67 -39.64 -5.35
N GLY A 224 7.96 -38.50 -4.66
CA GLY A 224 7.03 -37.38 -4.57
C GLY A 224 7.24 -36.56 -3.29
N THR A 225 6.30 -35.67 -3.01
CA THR A 225 6.28 -34.81 -1.82
C THR A 225 5.09 -35.16 -0.94
N TYR A 226 5.32 -35.23 0.37
CA TYR A 226 4.38 -35.76 1.35
C TYR A 226 4.25 -34.86 2.57
N ILE A 227 3.04 -34.81 3.14
CA ILE A 227 2.81 -34.32 4.52
C ILE A 227 2.98 -35.51 5.45
N ASN A 228 3.70 -35.29 6.55
CA ASN A 228 3.87 -36.26 7.61
C ASN A 228 3.44 -35.63 8.93
N LEU A 229 2.70 -36.38 9.72
CA LEU A 229 2.29 -35.99 11.06
C LEU A 229 2.92 -36.95 12.05
N GLY A 230 3.77 -36.42 12.92
CA GLY A 230 4.41 -37.15 14.01
C GLY A 230 3.81 -36.79 15.37
N THR A 231 3.68 -37.78 16.24
CA THR A 231 3.40 -37.55 17.67
C THR A 231 4.73 -37.60 18.42
N HIS A 232 5.12 -36.49 19.02
CA HIS A 232 6.37 -36.35 19.73
C HIS A 232 6.23 -36.75 21.19
N ASP A 233 7.01 -37.74 21.63
CA ASP A 233 7.19 -38.02 23.05
C ASP A 233 8.14 -37.02 23.67
N ILE A 234 7.56 -36.03 24.34
CA ILE A 234 8.31 -34.95 24.99
C ILE A 234 9.31 -35.50 26.02
N ALA A 235 9.01 -36.59 26.72
CA ALA A 235 9.89 -37.15 27.73
C ALA A 235 11.10 -37.86 27.12
N ALA A 236 10.86 -38.68 26.10
CA ALA A 236 11.90 -39.46 25.44
C ALA A 236 12.64 -38.65 24.35
N ASN A 237 12.15 -37.51 23.93
CA ASN A 237 12.62 -36.71 22.79
C ASN A 237 12.67 -37.56 21.50
N THR A 238 11.60 -38.29 21.22
CA THR A 238 11.45 -39.10 20.02
C THR A 238 10.08 -38.88 19.38
N THR A 239 10.01 -39.00 18.07
CA THR A 239 8.75 -38.78 17.33
C THR A 239 8.29 -40.07 16.67
N ASN A 240 7.04 -40.45 16.91
CA ASN A 240 6.38 -41.53 16.21
C ASN A 240 5.72 -41.02 14.94
N TRP A 241 6.31 -41.34 13.78
CA TRP A 241 5.82 -40.99 12.46
C TRP A 241 4.81 -42.01 11.89
N GLY A 242 4.61 -43.13 12.54
CA GLY A 242 3.74 -44.22 12.04
C GLY A 242 2.28 -44.10 12.45
N ALA A 243 1.92 -43.15 13.31
CA ALA A 243 0.55 -43.00 13.81
C ALA A 243 -0.43 -42.47 12.76
N TRP A 244 0.08 -41.70 11.77
CA TRP A 244 -0.64 -41.16 10.65
C TRP A 244 0.29 -41.30 9.44
N GLY A 245 -0.09 -42.15 8.49
CA GLY A 245 0.73 -42.45 7.30
C GLY A 245 1.02 -41.20 6.46
N PRO A 246 2.15 -41.13 5.72
CA PRO A 246 2.44 -40.00 4.83
C PRO A 246 1.32 -39.82 3.81
N VAL A 247 0.88 -38.57 3.66
CA VAL A 247 -0.13 -38.20 2.64
C VAL A 247 0.57 -37.45 1.53
N GLU A 248 0.47 -37.98 0.32
CA GLU A 248 1.05 -37.32 -0.85
C GLU A 248 0.38 -35.98 -1.12
N VAL A 249 1.18 -34.94 -1.41
CA VAL A 249 0.65 -33.58 -1.71
C VAL A 249 0.12 -33.55 -3.13
N THR A 250 -1.07 -34.11 -3.29
CA THR A 250 -1.81 -34.23 -4.55
C THR A 250 -3.30 -34.31 -4.26
N THR A 251 -4.13 -34.24 -5.28
CA THR A 251 -5.58 -34.53 -5.21
C THR A 251 -5.90 -35.89 -5.78
N ALA A 252 -7.01 -36.48 -5.37
CA ALA A 252 -7.44 -37.78 -5.87
C ALA A 252 -7.57 -37.80 -7.40
N GLY A 253 -6.84 -38.67 -8.07
CA GLY A 253 -6.85 -38.82 -9.53
C GLY A 253 -5.94 -37.85 -10.31
N ALA A 254 -5.28 -36.87 -9.64
CA ALA A 254 -4.18 -36.13 -10.25
C ALA A 254 -2.89 -36.97 -10.17
N GLY A 255 -1.99 -36.83 -11.14
CA GLY A 255 -0.72 -37.56 -11.16
C GLY A 255 0.11 -37.44 -9.90
N THR A 256 1.34 -37.88 -9.89
CA THR A 256 2.25 -37.81 -8.73
C THR A 256 2.63 -36.36 -8.43
N SER A 257 2.83 -36.04 -7.15
CA SER A 257 3.36 -34.72 -6.71
C SER A 257 4.80 -34.51 -7.20
N PRO A 258 5.28 -33.27 -7.29
CA PRO A 258 6.68 -32.97 -7.61
C PRO A 258 7.62 -33.72 -6.65
N ASN A 259 8.68 -34.32 -7.18
CA ASN A 259 9.65 -35.06 -6.41
C ASN A 259 10.85 -34.22 -5.98
N VAL A 260 11.80 -34.82 -5.27
CA VAL A 260 12.99 -34.14 -4.73
C VAL A 260 13.85 -33.43 -5.77
N ALA A 261 13.82 -33.86 -7.03
CA ALA A 261 14.56 -33.23 -8.13
C ALA A 261 13.78 -32.03 -8.75
N GLN A 262 12.51 -31.91 -8.45
CA GLN A 262 11.60 -30.91 -9.03
C GLN A 262 11.19 -29.82 -8.02
N VAL A 263 11.00 -30.20 -6.74
CA VAL A 263 10.54 -29.28 -5.71
C VAL A 263 11.65 -28.32 -5.32
N ILE A 264 11.38 -27.02 -5.37
CA ILE A 264 12.29 -25.98 -4.94
C ILE A 264 12.08 -25.69 -3.45
N THR A 265 10.86 -25.37 -3.06
CA THR A 265 10.47 -25.13 -1.67
C THR A 265 9.01 -25.49 -1.44
N ALA A 266 8.61 -25.54 -0.19
CA ALA A 266 7.23 -25.66 0.26
C ALA A 266 7.03 -24.83 1.53
N ASP A 267 5.81 -24.40 1.77
CA ASP A 267 5.40 -23.78 3.02
C ASP A 267 4.19 -24.52 3.59
N LEU A 268 4.00 -24.41 4.91
CA LEU A 268 2.99 -25.15 5.65
C LEU A 268 2.30 -24.22 6.65
N GLU A 269 0.97 -24.20 6.62
CA GLU A 269 0.17 -23.46 7.58
C GLU A 269 -0.88 -24.34 8.27
N LEU A 270 -1.12 -24.06 9.54
CA LEU A 270 -2.05 -24.79 10.41
C LEU A 270 -3.09 -23.81 10.98
N PRO A 271 -4.40 -24.13 10.96
CA PRO A 271 -5.42 -23.37 11.67
C PRO A 271 -5.12 -23.24 13.17
N ALA A 272 -5.57 -22.17 13.79
CA ALA A 272 -5.32 -21.90 15.22
C ALA A 272 -5.88 -22.98 16.15
N ASP A 273 -6.91 -23.70 15.73
CA ASP A 273 -7.53 -24.83 16.46
C ASP A 273 -7.05 -26.21 15.96
N PHE A 274 -6.02 -26.28 15.13
CA PHE A 274 -5.47 -27.53 14.63
C PHE A 274 -5.15 -28.51 15.77
N SER A 275 -5.49 -29.76 15.59
CA SER A 275 -5.08 -30.83 16.48
C SER A 275 -4.69 -32.09 15.70
N GLY A 276 -3.46 -32.56 15.90
CA GLY A 276 -2.98 -33.77 15.27
C GLY A 276 -3.68 -35.03 15.80
N GLN A 277 -4.29 -34.99 17.00
CA GLN A 277 -5.03 -36.10 17.62
C GLN A 277 -6.51 -36.16 17.22
N ALA A 278 -7.09 -35.01 16.74
CA ALA A 278 -8.51 -34.94 16.36
C ALA A 278 -8.64 -34.87 14.84
N PRO A 279 -9.05 -35.94 14.15
CA PRO A 279 -9.22 -35.96 12.70
C PRO A 279 -10.12 -34.84 12.16
N SER A 280 -11.13 -34.41 12.94
CA SER A 280 -12.07 -33.34 12.59
C SER A 280 -11.48 -31.93 12.67
N LEU A 281 -10.30 -31.75 13.28
CA LEU A 281 -9.57 -30.49 13.37
C LEU A 281 -8.22 -30.57 12.63
N ARG A 282 -8.00 -31.65 11.87
CA ARG A 282 -6.76 -31.89 11.17
C ARG A 282 -6.80 -31.29 9.77
N ARG A 283 -6.74 -29.93 9.71
CA ARG A 283 -6.65 -29.18 8.47
C ARG A 283 -5.26 -28.59 8.31
N MET A 284 -4.70 -28.67 7.11
CA MET A 284 -3.36 -28.18 6.79
C MET A 284 -3.39 -27.49 5.43
N TYR A 285 -2.65 -26.42 5.28
CA TYR A 285 -2.44 -25.74 4.00
C TYR A 285 -0.98 -25.89 3.62
N VAL A 286 -0.74 -26.23 2.37
CA VAL A 286 0.61 -26.47 1.84
C VAL A 286 0.76 -25.78 0.50
N SER A 287 1.80 -24.96 0.33
CA SER A 287 2.26 -24.55 -0.99
C SER A 287 3.39 -25.45 -1.46
N LEU A 288 3.38 -25.79 -2.74
CA LEU A 288 4.52 -26.43 -3.42
C LEU A 288 5.03 -25.51 -4.52
N ASP A 289 6.28 -25.08 -4.40
CA ASP A 289 7.00 -24.35 -5.43
C ASP A 289 7.82 -25.33 -6.28
N ALA A 290 7.38 -25.54 -7.51
CA ALA A 290 8.06 -26.37 -8.49
C ALA A 290 7.73 -25.90 -9.92
N PRO A 291 8.63 -26.04 -10.89
CA PRO A 291 8.37 -25.69 -12.27
C PRO A 291 7.56 -26.78 -13.01
N THR A 292 6.59 -27.41 -12.34
CA THR A 292 5.82 -28.56 -12.84
C THR A 292 4.32 -28.36 -12.66
N ALA A 293 3.51 -29.12 -13.42
CA ALA A 293 2.06 -28.98 -13.46
C ALA A 293 1.33 -29.27 -12.12
N ASN A 294 1.94 -30.00 -11.22
CA ASN A 294 1.35 -30.37 -9.91
C ASN A 294 1.91 -29.50 -8.76
N ALA A 295 2.52 -28.35 -9.07
CA ALA A 295 2.79 -27.32 -8.11
C ALA A 295 1.50 -26.55 -7.79
N GLY A 296 1.41 -25.93 -6.61
CA GLY A 296 0.21 -25.15 -6.25
C GLY A 296 0.00 -25.04 -4.76
N ILE A 297 -1.19 -24.56 -4.40
CA ILE A 297 -1.64 -24.46 -3.00
C ILE A 297 -2.69 -25.52 -2.77
N TYR A 298 -2.46 -26.31 -1.73
CA TYR A 298 -3.32 -27.41 -1.33
C TYR A 298 -3.86 -27.22 0.08
N ARG A 299 -5.11 -27.61 0.29
CA ARG A 299 -5.71 -27.83 1.59
C ARG A 299 -5.87 -29.33 1.83
N PHE A 300 -5.54 -29.78 3.00
CA PHE A 300 -5.77 -31.15 3.44
C PHE A 300 -6.73 -31.16 4.62
N ASP A 301 -7.85 -31.85 4.45
CA ASP A 301 -8.78 -32.18 5.54
C ASP A 301 -8.52 -33.63 5.95
N ASN A 302 -7.79 -33.83 7.04
CA ASN A 302 -7.21 -35.11 7.44
C ASN A 302 -6.30 -35.69 6.32
N THR A 303 -6.75 -36.70 5.58
CA THR A 303 -6.02 -37.35 4.49
C THR A 303 -6.49 -36.96 3.08
N VAL A 304 -7.49 -36.12 2.97
CA VAL A 304 -8.08 -35.70 1.68
C VAL A 304 -7.48 -34.37 1.25
N GLY A 305 -6.84 -34.37 0.09
CA GLY A 305 -6.24 -33.18 -0.50
C GLY A 305 -7.17 -32.48 -1.51
N TYR A 306 -7.23 -31.16 -1.41
CA TYR A 306 -7.95 -30.28 -2.32
C TYR A 306 -6.97 -29.28 -2.91
N LEU A 307 -6.92 -29.17 -4.22
CA LEU A 307 -6.13 -28.15 -4.92
C LEU A 307 -6.91 -26.84 -4.88
N LEU A 308 -6.43 -25.87 -4.08
CA LEU A 308 -7.04 -24.55 -3.99
C LEU A 308 -6.61 -23.66 -5.15
N MET A 309 -5.33 -23.69 -5.48
CA MET A 309 -4.76 -22.85 -6.53
C MET A 309 -3.73 -23.68 -7.34
N PRO A 310 -4.06 -24.07 -8.56
CA PRO A 310 -3.05 -24.63 -9.47
C PRO A 310 -2.14 -23.48 -9.93
N THR A 311 -0.85 -23.71 -9.90
CA THR A 311 0.13 -22.73 -10.40
C THR A 311 0.52 -23.09 -11.84
N PRO A 312 -0.14 -22.52 -12.86
CA PRO A 312 0.35 -22.68 -14.21
C PRO A 312 1.69 -21.94 -14.34
N ALA A 313 2.68 -22.56 -15.00
CA ALA A 313 3.90 -21.82 -15.30
C ALA A 313 3.59 -20.54 -16.11
N PRO A 314 4.17 -19.39 -15.78
CA PRO A 314 5.35 -19.18 -14.91
C PRO A 314 5.05 -18.88 -13.43
N LEU A 315 3.79 -18.91 -12.96
CA LEU A 315 3.44 -18.60 -11.58
C LEU A 315 3.92 -19.68 -10.61
N ARG A 316 4.61 -19.28 -9.56
CA ARG A 316 5.15 -20.13 -8.50
C ARG A 316 4.83 -19.48 -7.15
N ILE A 317 4.62 -20.30 -6.11
CA ILE A 317 4.28 -19.83 -4.76
C ILE A 317 5.29 -20.41 -3.77
N SER A 318 6.02 -19.53 -3.09
CA SER A 318 7.02 -19.91 -2.09
C SER A 318 6.55 -19.77 -0.65
N SER A 319 5.55 -18.93 -0.39
CA SER A 319 5.09 -18.61 0.95
C SER A 319 3.57 -18.55 0.98
N ILE A 320 2.98 -19.04 2.05
CA ILE A 320 1.56 -18.90 2.37
C ILE A 320 1.41 -18.41 3.81
N ALA A 321 0.35 -17.70 4.11
CA ALA A 321 0.01 -17.31 5.47
C ALA A 321 -1.49 -17.52 5.71
N TYR A 322 -1.83 -18.30 6.70
CA TYR A 322 -3.21 -18.56 7.08
C TYR A 322 -3.55 -17.86 8.39
N TYR A 323 -4.71 -17.21 8.43
CA TYR A 323 -5.30 -16.67 9.65
C TYR A 323 -6.72 -17.18 9.81
N GLY A 324 -7.00 -17.90 10.88
CA GLY A 324 -8.33 -18.44 11.16
C GLY A 324 -8.28 -19.77 11.91
N ASN A 325 -9.44 -20.43 11.97
CA ASN A 325 -9.62 -21.74 12.57
C ASN A 325 -10.04 -22.77 11.49
N TYR A 326 -10.36 -23.99 11.90
CA TYR A 326 -10.82 -25.04 10.98
C TYR A 326 -12.05 -24.60 10.16
N ALA A 327 -13.01 -23.92 10.78
CA ALA A 327 -14.29 -23.60 10.19
C ALA A 327 -14.24 -22.36 9.27
N SER A 328 -13.38 -21.39 9.57
CA SER A 328 -13.27 -20.15 8.80
C SER A 328 -11.87 -19.56 8.86
N GLY A 329 -11.43 -18.98 7.78
CA GLY A 329 -10.15 -18.32 7.72
C GLY A 329 -9.81 -17.78 6.35
N LYS A 330 -8.74 -17.02 6.29
CA LYS A 330 -8.25 -16.35 5.09
C LYS A 330 -6.78 -16.70 4.85
N LEU A 331 -6.43 -16.81 3.58
CA LEU A 331 -5.12 -17.27 3.12
C LEU A 331 -4.50 -16.22 2.20
N LEU A 332 -3.22 -15.95 2.40
CA LEU A 332 -2.37 -15.19 1.48
C LEU A 332 -1.38 -16.13 0.82
N ALA A 333 -0.97 -15.80 -0.40
CA ALA A 333 0.08 -16.49 -1.11
C ALA A 333 1.10 -15.51 -1.68
N GLY A 334 2.36 -15.71 -1.36
CA GLY A 334 3.49 -14.98 -1.89
C GLY A 334 4.04 -15.65 -3.14
N GLU A 335 4.10 -14.91 -4.23
CA GLU A 335 4.53 -15.40 -5.53
C GLU A 335 6.05 -15.34 -5.69
N VAL A 336 6.57 -16.22 -6.54
CA VAL A 336 7.96 -16.22 -7.02
C VAL A 336 7.97 -16.07 -8.52
N ARG A 337 8.79 -15.16 -9.04
CA ARG A 337 9.01 -15.00 -10.48
C ARG A 337 10.37 -15.51 -10.92
N GLY A 338 10.43 -16.02 -12.13
CA GLY A 338 11.65 -16.61 -12.68
C GLY A 338 12.72 -15.62 -13.07
N ASN A 339 12.41 -14.33 -13.13
CA ASN A 339 13.35 -13.24 -13.36
C ASN A 339 12.89 -11.97 -12.62
N ALA A 340 13.83 -11.10 -12.32
CA ALA A 340 13.59 -9.86 -11.59
C ALA A 340 12.93 -8.76 -12.44
N THR A 341 12.71 -8.96 -13.72
CA THR A 341 12.05 -7.98 -14.60
C THR A 341 10.53 -8.12 -14.60
N THR A 342 10.00 -9.15 -13.93
CA THR A 342 8.56 -9.36 -13.78
C THR A 342 8.25 -9.39 -12.30
N ALA A 343 7.50 -8.42 -11.81
CA ALA A 343 7.11 -8.34 -10.42
C ALA A 343 6.41 -9.62 -9.95
N ALA A 344 6.85 -10.18 -8.84
CA ALA A 344 6.08 -11.18 -8.12
C ALA A 344 4.92 -10.47 -7.42
N GLY A 345 3.78 -11.12 -7.34
CA GLY A 345 2.60 -10.58 -6.71
C GLY A 345 2.33 -11.20 -5.35
N VAL A 346 1.26 -10.75 -4.75
CA VAL A 346 0.59 -11.44 -3.66
C VAL A 346 -0.83 -11.74 -4.11
N THR A 347 -1.23 -12.98 -3.98
CA THR A 347 -2.61 -13.40 -4.17
C THR A 347 -3.26 -13.65 -2.83
N TRP A 348 -4.53 -13.36 -2.70
CA TRP A 348 -5.29 -13.53 -1.49
C TRP A 348 -6.61 -14.23 -1.74
N PHE A 349 -7.05 -14.98 -0.75
CA PHE A 349 -8.28 -15.75 -0.76
C PHE A 349 -9.03 -15.54 0.55
N THR A 350 -10.26 -15.05 0.49
CA THR A 350 -11.03 -14.67 1.67
C THR A 350 -11.63 -15.85 2.42
N ASP A 351 -11.97 -16.94 1.70
CA ASP A 351 -12.50 -18.18 2.30
C ASP A 351 -11.61 -19.37 1.93
N ALA A 352 -10.63 -19.64 2.78
CA ALA A 352 -9.73 -20.78 2.61
C ALA A 352 -10.40 -22.12 2.92
N THR A 353 -11.66 -22.14 3.35
CA THR A 353 -12.40 -23.38 3.65
C THR A 353 -13.15 -23.90 2.42
N ALA A 354 -13.44 -23.05 1.44
CA ALA A 354 -14.05 -23.46 0.18
C ALA A 354 -13.10 -24.26 -0.71
N SER A 355 -13.62 -25.21 -1.50
CA SER A 355 -12.88 -25.81 -2.58
C SER A 355 -13.09 -24.99 -3.85
N CYS A 356 -12.16 -24.09 -4.15
CA CYS A 356 -12.28 -23.22 -5.31
C CYS A 356 -10.98 -23.25 -6.13
N PRO A 357 -10.85 -24.14 -7.11
CA PRO A 357 -9.67 -24.23 -7.94
C PRO A 357 -9.60 -23.03 -8.90
N GLY A 358 -8.81 -22.04 -8.55
CA GLY A 358 -8.34 -21.01 -9.48
C GLY A 358 -9.21 -19.78 -9.72
N THR A 359 -10.50 -19.79 -9.40
CA THR A 359 -11.40 -18.66 -9.69
C THR A 359 -11.69 -17.75 -8.50
N CYS A 360 -11.35 -18.17 -7.29
CA CYS A 360 -11.61 -17.43 -6.04
C CYS A 360 -10.37 -16.70 -5.51
N TRP A 361 -9.26 -16.76 -6.22
CA TRP A 361 -8.05 -16.03 -5.90
C TRP A 361 -8.05 -14.67 -6.58
N TYR A 362 -7.71 -13.66 -5.83
CA TYR A 362 -7.59 -12.29 -6.31
C TYR A 362 -6.13 -11.85 -6.20
N GLN A 363 -5.61 -11.22 -7.23
CA GLN A 363 -4.31 -10.55 -7.15
C GLN A 363 -4.43 -9.24 -6.38
N ALA A 364 -3.39 -8.88 -5.64
CA ALA A 364 -3.30 -7.57 -5.04
C ALA A 364 -3.46 -6.47 -6.11
N GLN A 365 -4.30 -5.50 -5.82
CA GLN A 365 -4.53 -4.33 -6.70
C GLN A 365 -3.28 -3.44 -6.76
N LYS A 366 -2.56 -3.36 -5.65
CA LYS A 366 -1.23 -2.76 -5.58
C LYS A 366 -0.26 -3.75 -4.93
N ALA A 367 0.79 -4.09 -5.66
CA ALA A 367 1.81 -5.03 -5.23
C ALA A 367 2.66 -4.47 -4.06
N PRO A 368 3.34 -5.34 -3.29
CA PRO A 368 4.20 -4.90 -2.18
C PRO A 368 5.46 -4.12 -2.59
N THR A 369 5.69 -3.90 -3.87
CA THR A 369 6.68 -2.94 -4.40
C THR A 369 6.27 -1.47 -4.26
N GLY A 370 5.11 -1.18 -3.69
CA GLY A 370 4.60 0.20 -3.64
C GLY A 370 3.99 0.68 -4.97
N GLY A 371 3.74 -0.22 -5.93
CA GLY A 371 3.10 0.10 -7.22
C GLY A 371 3.99 -0.04 -8.44
N GLY A 372 5.28 -0.39 -8.27
CA GLY A 372 6.18 -0.70 -9.36
C GLY A 372 5.79 -1.98 -10.11
N ASN A 373 6.21 -2.10 -11.37
CA ASN A 373 5.90 -3.24 -12.25
C ASN A 373 7.00 -4.30 -12.28
N SER A 374 8.12 -4.03 -11.67
CA SER A 374 9.28 -4.91 -11.65
C SER A 374 10.06 -4.60 -10.39
N GLY A 375 10.91 -5.46 -9.95
CA GLY A 375 11.81 -5.14 -8.89
C GLY A 375 11.98 -6.21 -7.84
N PHE A 376 11.00 -7.07 -7.59
CA PHE A 376 11.22 -8.21 -6.73
C PHE A 376 10.82 -9.53 -7.40
N ALA A 377 11.40 -10.62 -6.93
CA ALA A 377 11.16 -11.94 -7.47
C ALA A 377 10.56 -12.92 -6.46
N ASN A 378 10.60 -12.60 -5.17
CA ASN A 378 10.12 -13.45 -4.09
C ASN A 378 9.38 -12.63 -3.03
N ALA A 379 8.19 -13.09 -2.64
CA ALA A 379 7.33 -12.47 -1.64
C ALA A 379 7.07 -13.45 -0.49
N GLN A 380 7.47 -13.08 0.73
CA GLN A 380 7.20 -13.81 1.97
C GLN A 380 6.07 -13.12 2.71
N VAL A 381 4.95 -13.80 2.94
CA VAL A 381 3.74 -13.23 3.53
C VAL A 381 3.48 -13.75 4.93
N ILE A 382 2.97 -12.89 5.81
CA ILE A 382 2.58 -13.25 7.17
C ILE A 382 1.44 -12.34 7.66
N TRP A 383 0.54 -12.89 8.48
CA TRP A 383 -0.50 -12.11 9.14
C TRP A 383 -0.02 -11.51 10.47
N SER A 384 -0.60 -10.36 10.84
CA SER A 384 -0.57 -9.92 12.24
C SER A 384 -1.32 -10.93 13.13
N PRO A 385 -0.99 -11.03 14.42
CA PRO A 385 -1.62 -12.01 15.32
C PRO A 385 -3.14 -11.87 15.45
N ASP A 386 -3.66 -10.67 15.22
CA ASP A 386 -5.10 -10.36 15.23
C ASP A 386 -5.75 -10.47 13.84
N GLY A 387 -4.97 -10.79 12.80
CA GLY A 387 -5.43 -10.87 11.42
C GLY A 387 -5.89 -9.56 10.80
N SER A 388 -5.75 -8.42 11.48
CA SER A 388 -6.18 -7.13 10.95
C SER A 388 -5.26 -6.55 9.87
N ARG A 389 -4.00 -7.01 9.84
CA ARG A 389 -2.97 -6.56 8.92
C ARG A 389 -2.20 -7.74 8.35
N ALA A 390 -1.67 -7.54 7.16
CA ALA A 390 -0.73 -8.47 6.57
C ALA A 390 0.61 -7.78 6.32
N TYR A 391 1.69 -8.54 6.41
CA TYR A 391 3.06 -8.09 6.11
C TYR A 391 3.63 -8.93 4.99
N CYS A 392 4.44 -8.31 4.15
CA CYS A 392 5.15 -8.97 3.07
C CYS A 392 6.60 -8.51 3.04
N ALA A 393 7.51 -9.44 3.16
CA ALA A 393 8.92 -9.21 2.87
C ALA A 393 9.20 -9.56 1.42
N THR A 394 9.94 -8.71 0.74
CA THR A 394 10.28 -8.91 -0.68
C THR A 394 11.78 -8.97 -0.88
N SER A 395 12.19 -9.77 -1.86
CA SER A 395 13.56 -9.84 -2.32
C SER A 395 13.63 -9.99 -3.85
N SER A 396 14.67 -9.47 -4.46
CA SER A 396 14.90 -9.57 -5.90
C SER A 396 15.59 -10.86 -6.33
N ALA A 397 16.08 -11.64 -5.37
CA ALA A 397 16.78 -12.88 -5.64
C ALA A 397 15.80 -14.03 -5.96
N PRO A 398 15.68 -14.49 -7.21
CA PRO A 398 14.79 -15.59 -7.54
C PRO A 398 15.33 -16.93 -7.03
N LEU A 399 14.43 -17.77 -6.52
CA LEU A 399 14.72 -19.17 -6.21
C LEU A 399 14.74 -19.99 -7.52
N ASN A 400 15.91 -20.20 -8.11
CA ASN A 400 15.98 -20.67 -9.48
C ASN A 400 16.16 -22.18 -9.67
N ASN A 401 16.71 -22.91 -8.68
CA ASN A 401 17.10 -24.31 -8.95
C ASN A 401 17.13 -25.15 -7.66
N PRO A 402 16.39 -26.27 -7.60
CA PRO A 402 16.45 -27.18 -6.46
C PRO A 402 17.85 -27.76 -6.24
N ALA A 403 18.66 -27.95 -7.29
CA ALA A 403 20.01 -28.46 -7.17
C ALA A 403 21.03 -27.45 -6.58
N SER A 404 20.69 -26.18 -6.54
CA SER A 404 21.54 -25.11 -6.00
C SER A 404 21.07 -24.58 -4.64
N TRP A 405 20.09 -25.24 -4.03
CA TRP A 405 19.66 -24.90 -2.66
C TRP A 405 20.83 -25.07 -1.67
N PRO A 406 21.06 -24.12 -0.73
CA PRO A 406 20.40 -22.83 -0.52
C PRO A 406 20.98 -21.65 -1.31
N GLY A 407 22.00 -21.86 -2.11
CA GLY A 407 22.72 -20.82 -2.86
C GLY A 407 21.89 -20.03 -3.88
N ALA A 408 20.68 -20.51 -4.19
CA ALA A 408 19.77 -19.84 -5.14
C ALA A 408 19.29 -18.45 -4.70
N TYR A 409 19.31 -18.17 -3.41
CA TYR A 409 18.88 -16.87 -2.87
C TYR A 409 19.81 -15.70 -3.20
N LEU A 410 21.03 -15.97 -3.63
CA LEU A 410 22.08 -14.95 -3.78
C LEU A 410 22.37 -14.59 -5.24
N THR A 411 21.63 -15.10 -6.22
CA THR A 411 21.95 -14.96 -7.64
C THR A 411 21.16 -13.86 -8.37
N GLY A 412 20.28 -13.15 -7.69
CA GLY A 412 19.52 -12.03 -8.26
C GLY A 412 20.33 -10.74 -8.33
N THR A 413 19.93 -9.83 -9.22
CA THR A 413 20.44 -8.47 -9.21
C THR A 413 19.58 -7.65 -8.23
N PRO A 414 20.14 -7.01 -7.21
CA PRO A 414 19.39 -6.12 -6.31
C PRO A 414 18.62 -5.06 -7.09
N LEU A 415 17.39 -4.81 -6.68
CA LEU A 415 16.49 -3.81 -7.27
C LEU A 415 15.98 -2.89 -6.15
N ASP A 416 15.69 -1.66 -6.49
CA ASP A 416 15.24 -0.61 -5.54
C ASP A 416 13.81 -0.81 -4.99
N GLU A 417 13.24 -2.00 -5.08
CA GLU A 417 11.85 -2.24 -4.68
C GLU A 417 11.69 -3.23 -3.52
N SER A 418 12.76 -3.93 -3.12
CA SER A 418 12.71 -4.85 -1.99
C SER A 418 12.47 -4.12 -0.68
N ALA A 419 11.60 -4.66 0.18
CA ALA A 419 11.23 -4.04 1.44
C ALA A 419 10.45 -4.99 2.37
N LEU A 420 10.19 -4.52 3.59
CA LEU A 420 9.03 -4.94 4.37
C LEU A 420 7.84 -4.05 4.03
N SER A 421 6.76 -4.64 3.57
CA SER A 421 5.52 -3.96 3.20
C SER A 421 4.37 -4.33 4.12
N LEU A 422 3.41 -3.42 4.27
CA LEU A 422 2.21 -3.54 5.09
C LEU A 422 0.97 -3.46 4.20
N SER A 423 0.00 -4.34 4.45
CA SER A 423 -1.36 -4.26 3.93
C SER A 423 -2.36 -4.08 5.07
N PRO A 424 -3.18 -3.03 5.03
CA PRO A 424 -4.26 -2.82 6.00
C PRO A 424 -5.60 -3.48 5.60
N ASP A 425 -5.67 -4.09 4.41
CA ASP A 425 -6.92 -4.46 3.74
C ASP A 425 -6.91 -5.91 3.20
N ASN A 426 -6.38 -6.84 3.99
CA ASN A 426 -6.30 -8.27 3.69
C ASN A 426 -5.45 -8.64 2.46
N GLY A 427 -4.40 -7.89 2.18
CA GLY A 427 -3.49 -8.17 1.07
C GLY A 427 -3.92 -7.57 -0.27
N ARG A 428 -4.92 -6.69 -0.30
CA ARG A 428 -5.38 -6.05 -1.54
C ARG A 428 -4.45 -4.95 -1.99
N THR A 429 -3.99 -4.13 -1.07
CA THR A 429 -3.03 -3.07 -1.34
C THR A 429 -1.87 -3.12 -0.34
N TRP A 430 -0.69 -2.72 -0.80
CA TRP A 430 0.53 -2.78 -0.02
C TRP A 430 1.30 -1.47 -0.10
N ASN A 431 1.77 -0.99 1.06
CA ASN A 431 2.73 0.11 1.16
C ASN A 431 4.04 -0.40 1.74
N GLN A 432 5.15 0.12 1.27
CA GLN A 432 6.45 -0.22 1.85
C GLN A 432 6.68 0.57 3.13
N LEU A 433 6.96 -0.15 4.21
CA LEU A 433 7.06 0.41 5.55
C LEU A 433 8.51 0.69 5.97
N SER A 434 9.42 -0.24 5.72
CA SER A 434 10.81 -0.16 6.18
C SER A 434 11.71 -1.21 5.50
N LEU A 435 12.98 -1.20 5.82
CA LEU A 435 14.01 -2.01 5.17
C LEU A 435 13.95 -1.88 3.64
N ILE A 436 13.61 -0.67 3.18
CA ILE A 436 13.34 -0.39 1.78
C ILE A 436 14.67 -0.27 1.04
N ASP A 437 14.86 -1.09 0.01
CA ASP A 437 15.99 -0.97 -0.90
C ASP A 437 15.75 0.20 -1.84
N THR A 438 16.26 1.34 -1.45
CA THR A 438 16.26 2.57 -2.27
C THR A 438 17.29 3.56 -1.76
N GLU A 439 17.58 4.55 -2.58
CA GLU A 439 18.37 5.73 -2.21
C GLU A 439 17.57 7.00 -2.54
N ILE A 440 17.80 8.05 -1.80
CA ILE A 440 17.28 9.37 -2.10
C ILE A 440 18.45 10.25 -2.57
N SER A 441 18.43 10.63 -3.84
CA SER A 441 19.43 11.56 -4.39
C SER A 441 19.04 13.01 -4.07
N PHE A 442 17.75 13.33 -4.18
CA PHE A 442 17.16 14.61 -3.76
C PHE A 442 15.66 14.49 -3.57
N LEU A 443 15.09 15.41 -2.82
CA LEU A 443 13.65 15.57 -2.67
C LEU A 443 13.13 16.43 -3.83
N SER A 444 12.03 16.04 -4.45
CA SER A 444 11.48 16.72 -5.62
C SER A 444 10.34 17.67 -5.25
N ASP A 445 9.38 17.20 -4.46
CA ASP A 445 8.22 17.99 -4.10
C ASP A 445 7.63 17.56 -2.75
N VAL A 446 6.82 18.43 -2.16
CA VAL A 446 6.04 18.19 -0.95
C VAL A 446 4.61 18.64 -1.15
N ALA A 447 3.65 17.83 -0.75
CA ALA A 447 2.24 18.19 -0.72
C ALA A 447 1.67 17.91 0.66
N ILE A 448 0.86 18.83 1.17
CA ILE A 448 0.30 18.77 2.51
C ILE A 448 -1.21 18.86 2.41
N THR A 449 -1.91 18.00 3.13
CA THR A 449 -3.37 18.09 3.22
C THR A 449 -3.81 19.42 3.80
N PRO A 450 -4.99 19.94 3.43
CA PRO A 450 -5.49 21.19 3.97
C PRO A 450 -5.59 21.22 5.50
N THR A 451 -5.80 20.06 6.14
CA THR A 451 -5.82 19.90 7.60
C THR A 451 -4.42 19.84 8.23
N SER A 452 -3.36 19.78 7.40
CA SER A 452 -1.95 19.64 7.80
C SER A 452 -1.63 18.39 8.63
N ASP A 453 -2.45 17.36 8.55
CA ASP A 453 -2.30 16.10 9.28
C ASP A 453 -1.57 15.00 8.49
N VAL A 454 -1.52 15.12 7.16
CA VAL A 454 -0.77 14.22 6.28
C VAL A 454 0.17 15.02 5.39
N ILE A 455 1.41 14.57 5.31
CA ILE A 455 2.44 15.10 4.42
C ILE A 455 2.78 14.03 3.40
N TYR A 456 2.76 14.39 2.12
CA TYR A 456 3.31 13.60 1.04
C TYR A 456 4.63 14.20 0.58
N LEU A 457 5.62 13.36 0.31
CA LEU A 457 6.94 13.76 -0.10
C LEU A 457 7.34 12.98 -1.36
N ALA A 458 7.81 13.66 -2.38
CA ALA A 458 8.40 13.03 -3.55
C ALA A 458 9.92 13.02 -3.46
N SER A 459 10.53 11.91 -3.83
CA SER A 459 11.98 11.78 -3.91
C SER A 459 12.42 11.15 -5.22
N ILE A 460 13.58 11.57 -5.68
CA ILE A 460 14.21 11.10 -6.91
C ILE A 460 15.46 10.30 -6.56
N ASN A 461 15.63 9.18 -7.24
CA ASN A 461 16.81 8.33 -7.16
C ASN A 461 17.61 8.41 -8.47
N ASN A 462 18.77 9.05 -8.45
CA ASN A 462 19.68 9.19 -9.59
C ASN A 462 20.90 8.28 -9.49
N ARG A 463 20.81 7.16 -8.78
CA ARG A 463 21.94 6.25 -8.51
C ARG A 463 22.73 5.84 -9.76
N GLY A 464 22.14 5.94 -10.92
CA GLY A 464 22.73 5.51 -12.19
C GLY A 464 22.69 3.99 -12.36
N GLY A 465 21.97 3.53 -13.35
CA GLY A 465 21.76 2.11 -13.60
C GLY A 465 20.35 1.83 -14.12
N ILE A 466 20.04 0.55 -14.29
CA ILE A 466 18.74 0.10 -14.85
C ILE A 466 17.61 0.09 -13.81
N ASN A 467 17.91 0.34 -12.54
CA ASN A 467 17.00 0.13 -11.41
C ASN A 467 16.81 1.39 -10.56
N ASN A 468 16.73 2.56 -11.21
CA ASN A 468 16.39 3.78 -10.51
C ASN A 468 14.88 3.90 -10.35
N PHE A 469 14.43 4.10 -9.12
CA PHE A 469 13.02 4.29 -8.83
C PHE A 469 12.80 5.59 -8.06
N ASP A 470 11.89 6.41 -8.57
CA ASP A 470 11.38 7.57 -7.86
C ASP A 470 10.28 7.14 -6.91
N SER A 471 10.08 7.91 -5.84
CA SER A 471 9.19 7.49 -4.76
C SER A 471 8.25 8.60 -4.34
N ILE A 472 7.03 8.20 -3.96
CA ILE A 472 6.12 9.04 -3.18
C ILE A 472 5.97 8.38 -1.80
N TRP A 473 6.16 9.19 -0.79
CA TRP A 473 6.09 8.85 0.62
C TRP A 473 4.92 9.56 1.27
N GLN A 474 4.32 8.92 2.28
CA GLN A 474 3.24 9.49 3.08
C GLN A 474 3.60 9.39 4.56
N THR A 475 3.33 10.44 5.34
CA THR A 475 3.44 10.33 6.80
C THR A 475 2.25 9.57 7.37
N THR A 476 2.54 8.71 8.35
CA THR A 476 1.51 8.02 9.12
C THR A 476 1.56 8.50 10.57
N GLY A 477 0.40 8.84 11.12
CA GLY A 477 0.21 9.08 12.55
C GLY A 477 0.69 10.42 13.13
N SER A 478 1.48 11.23 12.43
CA SER A 478 1.87 12.56 12.90
C SER A 478 2.51 13.40 11.81
N PRO A 479 2.18 14.70 11.71
CA PRO A 479 2.81 15.61 10.75
C PRO A 479 4.29 15.93 11.07
N THR A 480 4.88 15.30 12.09
CA THR A 480 6.28 15.53 12.47
C THR A 480 7.30 14.78 11.59
N GLY A 481 6.83 14.00 10.58
CA GLY A 481 7.70 13.24 9.68
C GLY A 481 8.49 12.13 10.39
N GLN A 482 7.96 11.53 11.45
CA GLN A 482 8.65 10.46 12.19
C GLN A 482 8.43 9.08 11.60
N ILE A 483 7.30 8.84 10.95
CA ILE A 483 6.97 7.55 10.32
C ILE A 483 6.50 7.83 8.91
N TRP A 484 7.14 7.20 7.95
CA TRP A 484 6.86 7.30 6.53
C TRP A 484 6.56 5.93 5.94
N GLU A 485 5.56 5.87 5.08
CA GLU A 485 5.31 4.73 4.19
C GLU A 485 5.61 5.16 2.75
N ARG A 486 6.28 4.31 1.99
CA ARG A 486 6.43 4.49 0.54
C ARG A 486 5.15 4.01 -0.13
N VAL A 487 4.33 4.96 -0.56
CA VAL A 487 3.01 4.68 -1.14
C VAL A 487 3.05 4.51 -2.66
N LEU A 488 4.14 4.91 -3.30
CA LEU A 488 4.35 4.69 -4.73
C LEU A 488 5.83 4.57 -5.05
N CYS A 489 6.15 3.62 -5.93
CA CYS A 489 7.45 3.40 -6.51
C CYS A 489 7.31 3.45 -8.04
N LEU A 490 8.07 4.29 -8.69
CA LEU A 490 8.02 4.51 -10.14
C LEU A 490 9.41 4.32 -10.74
N LEU A 491 9.47 3.67 -11.89
CA LEU A 491 10.72 3.66 -12.65
C LEU A 491 11.08 5.11 -13.01
N SER A 492 12.29 5.54 -12.64
CA SER A 492 12.74 6.91 -12.85
C SER A 492 12.72 7.30 -14.32
N THR A 493 12.12 8.44 -14.60
CA THR A 493 12.10 9.06 -15.92
C THR A 493 13.16 10.15 -16.07
N SER A 494 13.98 10.38 -15.03
CA SER A 494 14.92 11.49 -14.90
C SER A 494 14.23 12.88 -14.85
N ASN A 495 12.93 12.91 -14.60
CA ASN A 495 12.13 14.13 -14.46
C ASN A 495 11.67 14.30 -13.02
N ASP A 496 11.51 15.54 -12.58
CA ASP A 496 10.98 15.85 -11.26
C ASP A 496 9.52 15.39 -11.11
N LEU A 497 9.19 14.84 -9.96
CA LEU A 497 7.81 14.61 -9.58
C LEU A 497 7.23 15.87 -8.93
N ILE A 498 6.02 16.24 -9.32
CA ILE A 498 5.25 17.33 -8.71
C ILE A 498 3.93 16.80 -8.17
N MET A 499 3.52 17.32 -7.03
CA MET A 499 2.36 16.80 -6.31
C MET A 499 1.41 17.91 -5.88
N ARG A 500 0.10 17.61 -5.87
CA ARG A 500 -0.95 18.47 -5.33
C ARG A 500 -1.95 17.63 -4.54
N THR A 501 -2.36 18.10 -3.37
CA THR A 501 -3.48 17.52 -2.63
C THR A 501 -4.79 18.13 -3.08
N SER A 502 -5.89 17.45 -2.76
CA SER A 502 -7.22 18.06 -2.85
C SER A 502 -7.29 19.31 -1.96
N ASN A 503 -8.10 20.29 -2.35
CA ASN A 503 -8.36 21.50 -1.56
C ASN A 503 -9.50 21.32 -0.54
N PHE A 504 -10.13 20.13 -0.47
CA PHE A 504 -11.20 19.83 0.47
C PHE A 504 -10.64 19.26 1.78
N GLY A 505 -11.13 19.75 2.91
CA GLY A 505 -10.50 19.58 4.23
C GLY A 505 -10.20 18.15 4.69
N ASN A 506 -11.05 17.18 4.39
CA ASN A 506 -10.87 15.79 4.83
C ASN A 506 -10.73 14.82 3.64
N ASP A 507 -10.49 15.35 2.45
CA ASP A 507 -10.33 14.55 1.23
C ASP A 507 -8.89 14.01 1.16
N PRO A 508 -8.66 12.68 1.20
CA PRO A 508 -7.35 12.07 1.10
C PRO A 508 -6.79 12.08 -0.32
N THR A 509 -7.49 12.70 -1.26
CA THR A 509 -7.09 12.70 -2.66
C THR A 509 -5.77 13.42 -2.86
N ILE A 510 -4.86 12.75 -3.52
CA ILE A 510 -3.58 13.28 -3.95
C ILE A 510 -3.38 13.06 -5.46
N TYR A 511 -2.74 14.02 -6.08
CA TYR A 511 -2.37 14.00 -7.49
C TYR A 511 -0.87 14.13 -7.62
N PHE A 512 -0.28 13.42 -8.59
CA PHE A 512 1.10 13.68 -8.99
C PHE A 512 1.26 13.62 -10.51
N ALA A 513 2.29 14.31 -10.97
CA ALA A 513 2.77 14.24 -12.34
C ALA A 513 4.29 14.09 -12.38
N SER A 514 4.81 13.37 -13.37
CA SER A 514 6.20 13.45 -13.76
C SER A 514 6.33 14.61 -14.75
N ARG A 515 7.11 15.66 -14.39
CA ARG A 515 7.21 16.89 -15.20
C ARG A 515 7.64 16.60 -16.64
N LEU A 516 7.07 17.34 -17.58
CA LEU A 516 7.34 17.27 -19.02
C LEU A 516 7.00 15.92 -19.65
N THR A 517 6.20 15.09 -18.95
CA THR A 517 5.62 13.86 -19.48
C THR A 517 4.09 13.91 -19.42
N SER A 518 3.44 12.97 -20.05
CA SER A 518 1.99 12.81 -19.97
C SER A 518 1.53 11.87 -18.85
N ASP A 519 2.36 11.63 -17.85
CA ASP A 519 2.00 10.82 -16.67
C ASP A 519 1.42 11.72 -15.56
N LEU A 520 0.09 11.81 -15.54
CA LEU A 520 -0.68 12.46 -14.47
C LEU A 520 -1.56 11.40 -13.82
N ARG A 521 -1.43 11.25 -12.51
CA ARG A 521 -2.13 10.23 -11.74
C ARG A 521 -2.83 10.81 -10.52
N GLN A 522 -3.85 10.08 -10.08
CA GLN A 522 -4.67 10.38 -8.92
C GLN A 522 -4.74 9.17 -8.01
N SER A 523 -4.73 9.42 -6.72
CA SER A 523 -5.16 8.48 -5.68
C SER A 523 -6.32 9.10 -4.92
N LEU A 524 -7.40 8.36 -4.77
CA LEU A 524 -8.58 8.77 -4.00
C LEU A 524 -8.56 8.23 -2.56
N ASP A 525 -7.57 7.42 -2.23
CA ASP A 525 -7.50 6.64 -0.99
C ASP A 525 -6.17 6.84 -0.24
N GLY A 526 -5.58 8.03 -0.39
CA GLY A 526 -4.35 8.38 0.33
C GLY A 526 -3.11 7.62 -0.13
N GLY A 527 -3.06 7.18 -1.39
CA GLY A 527 -1.90 6.48 -1.95
C GLY A 527 -2.02 4.95 -1.91
N GLN A 528 -3.17 4.39 -1.50
CA GLN A 528 -3.36 2.95 -1.54
C GLN A 528 -3.49 2.44 -2.97
N THR A 529 -4.27 3.15 -3.81
CA THR A 529 -4.37 2.85 -5.25
C THR A 529 -4.15 4.11 -6.09
N TRP A 530 -3.75 3.94 -7.36
CA TRP A 530 -3.42 5.03 -8.26
C TRP A 530 -4.00 4.80 -9.64
N ASP A 531 -4.73 5.80 -10.15
CA ASP A 531 -5.32 5.80 -11.48
C ASP A 531 -4.66 6.85 -12.36
N SER A 532 -4.42 6.51 -13.63
CA SER A 532 -3.98 7.49 -14.63
C SER A 532 -5.17 8.34 -15.08
N ILE A 533 -5.00 9.66 -15.05
CA ILE A 533 -6.01 10.64 -15.46
C ILE A 533 -5.50 11.51 -16.59
N LEU A 534 -4.66 10.96 -17.46
CA LEU A 534 -3.95 11.66 -18.55
C LEU A 534 -4.86 12.54 -19.39
N PRO A 535 -4.61 13.86 -19.47
CA PRO A 535 -5.39 14.75 -20.33
C PRO A 535 -4.94 14.73 -21.81
N GLY A 536 -3.91 13.93 -22.14
CA GLY A 536 -3.24 13.95 -23.46
C GLY A 536 -2.35 15.17 -23.64
N ALA A 537 -1.74 15.67 -22.59
CA ALA A 537 -0.82 16.81 -22.54
C ALA A 537 0.44 16.44 -21.78
N ASN A 538 1.57 17.08 -22.08
CA ASN A 538 2.78 17.01 -21.25
C ASN A 538 2.61 17.96 -20.06
N VAL A 539 2.84 17.46 -18.84
CA VAL A 539 2.57 18.24 -17.63
C VAL A 539 3.81 19.06 -17.26
N ALA A 540 3.84 20.33 -17.65
CA ALA A 540 4.89 21.26 -17.19
C ALA A 540 4.64 21.66 -15.72
N ASP A 541 3.40 21.97 -15.39
CA ASP A 541 2.88 22.19 -14.03
C ASP A 541 1.36 21.92 -14.05
N PHE A 542 0.76 21.76 -12.89
CA PHE A 542 -0.67 21.65 -12.75
C PHE A 542 -1.15 22.19 -11.40
N VAL A 543 -2.39 22.61 -11.35
CA VAL A 543 -3.05 23.06 -10.12
C VAL A 543 -4.39 22.35 -9.95
N VAL A 544 -4.73 22.03 -8.71
CA VAL A 544 -6.03 21.49 -8.30
C VAL A 544 -6.76 22.56 -7.51
N THR A 545 -8.01 22.79 -7.82
CA THR A 545 -8.86 23.72 -7.06
C THR A 545 -10.28 23.17 -6.92
N GLY A 546 -10.96 23.53 -5.84
CA GLY A 546 -12.38 23.21 -5.66
C GLY A 546 -13.24 24.38 -6.13
N ILE A 547 -14.16 24.12 -7.05
CA ILE A 547 -15.16 25.11 -7.50
C ILE A 547 -16.54 24.47 -7.34
N ASN A 548 -17.41 25.07 -6.51
CA ASN A 548 -18.75 24.55 -6.21
C ASN A 548 -18.73 23.06 -5.79
N ASP A 549 -17.84 22.70 -4.86
CA ASP A 549 -17.66 21.35 -4.33
C ASP A 549 -17.21 20.29 -5.36
N VAL A 550 -16.74 20.71 -6.50
CA VAL A 550 -16.19 19.84 -7.54
C VAL A 550 -14.70 20.10 -7.70
N SER A 551 -13.92 19.03 -7.85
CA SER A 551 -12.48 19.14 -8.11
C SER A 551 -12.26 19.54 -9.57
N HIS A 552 -11.48 20.59 -9.77
CA HIS A 552 -11.01 21.08 -11.05
C HIS A 552 -9.49 20.96 -11.12
N ILE A 553 -8.96 20.46 -12.23
CA ILE A 553 -7.53 20.43 -12.52
C ILE A 553 -7.25 21.26 -13.76
N TYR A 554 -6.29 22.15 -13.66
CA TYR A 554 -5.73 22.86 -14.81
C TYR A 554 -4.31 22.35 -15.04
N VAL A 555 -4.06 21.82 -16.24
CA VAL A 555 -2.75 21.28 -16.65
C VAL A 555 -2.11 22.23 -17.63
N LEU A 556 -0.92 22.67 -17.34
CA LEU A 556 -0.08 23.47 -18.22
C LEU A 556 0.77 22.57 -19.11
N ASP A 557 0.59 22.67 -20.42
CA ASP A 557 1.38 22.00 -21.45
C ASP A 557 2.03 23.05 -22.33
N ASN A 558 3.30 23.32 -22.14
CA ASN A 558 4.03 24.36 -22.85
C ASN A 558 3.30 25.71 -22.75
N ASN A 559 2.61 26.16 -23.80
CA ASN A 559 1.83 27.39 -23.82
C ASN A 559 0.31 27.17 -23.90
N TYR A 560 -0.15 25.97 -23.58
CA TYR A 560 -1.57 25.61 -23.54
C TYR A 560 -1.99 25.20 -22.12
N VAL A 561 -3.24 25.51 -21.80
CA VAL A 561 -3.89 25.01 -20.59
C VAL A 561 -5.02 24.08 -20.97
N ARG A 562 -5.09 22.95 -20.32
CA ARG A 562 -6.22 22.02 -20.41
C ARG A 562 -6.92 21.94 -19.05
N HIS A 563 -8.24 22.08 -19.08
CA HIS A 563 -9.07 22.04 -17.90
C HIS A 563 -9.79 20.70 -17.79
N GLY A 564 -9.66 20.05 -16.63
CA GLY A 564 -10.38 18.85 -16.27
C GLY A 564 -11.35 19.11 -15.12
N VAL A 565 -12.53 18.52 -15.22
CA VAL A 565 -13.55 18.55 -14.16
C VAL A 565 -13.83 17.12 -13.72
N SER A 566 -13.78 16.88 -12.41
CA SER A 566 -14.08 15.57 -11.85
C SER A 566 -15.58 15.31 -11.85
N ASN A 567 -15.97 14.18 -12.43
CA ASN A 567 -17.34 13.68 -12.34
C ASN A 567 -17.30 12.32 -11.61
N VAL A 568 -17.13 12.35 -10.29
CA VAL A 568 -17.10 11.23 -9.32
C VAL A 568 -16.29 9.99 -9.75
N GLN A 569 -16.28 9.59 -11.02
CA GLN A 569 -15.60 8.41 -11.54
C GLN A 569 -14.65 8.67 -12.69
N THR A 570 -14.84 9.76 -13.40
CA THR A 570 -14.07 10.08 -14.61
C THR A 570 -13.79 11.58 -14.68
N TRP A 571 -12.69 11.92 -15.33
CA TRP A 571 -12.34 13.30 -15.64
C TRP A 571 -12.89 13.68 -17.00
N GLN A 572 -13.63 14.79 -17.05
CA GLN A 572 -14.03 15.41 -18.31
C GLN A 572 -13.04 16.52 -18.66
N TRP A 573 -12.31 16.33 -19.75
CA TRP A 573 -11.28 17.26 -20.20
C TRP A 573 -11.79 18.16 -21.32
N SER A 574 -11.62 19.47 -21.15
CA SER A 574 -11.88 20.46 -22.20
C SER A 574 -10.80 20.41 -23.30
N PRO A 575 -11.07 20.94 -24.47
CA PRO A 575 -10.03 21.28 -25.46
C PRO A 575 -8.96 22.17 -24.81
N SER A 576 -7.71 22.08 -25.29
CA SER A 576 -6.63 22.95 -24.84
C SER A 576 -6.85 24.40 -25.27
N ALA A 577 -6.66 25.35 -24.37
CA ALA A 577 -6.72 26.78 -24.61
C ALA A 577 -5.30 27.38 -24.65
N ALA A 578 -5.03 28.22 -25.66
CA ALA A 578 -3.73 28.87 -25.78
C ALA A 578 -3.60 30.02 -24.76
N THR A 579 -2.49 30.07 -24.04
CA THR A 579 -2.22 31.09 -23.00
C THR A 579 -1.76 32.44 -23.58
N THR A 580 -1.48 32.53 -24.86
CA THR A 580 -0.83 33.70 -25.52
C THR A 580 0.62 33.94 -25.11
N LEU A 581 1.20 33.10 -24.26
CA LEU A 581 2.64 33.06 -23.93
C LEU A 581 3.38 32.21 -24.97
N ASN A 582 4.70 32.38 -25.05
CA ASN A 582 5.54 31.49 -25.86
C ASN A 582 5.77 30.15 -25.16
N THR A 583 6.04 30.19 -23.88
CA THR A 583 6.24 28.99 -23.04
C THR A 583 5.80 29.29 -21.60
N GLY A 584 4.92 28.47 -21.03
CA GLY A 584 4.52 28.59 -19.63
C GLY A 584 5.48 27.84 -18.70
N HIS A 585 5.64 28.36 -17.50
CA HIS A 585 6.49 27.82 -16.45
C HIS A 585 5.70 27.27 -15.25
N SER A 586 4.77 28.05 -14.74
CA SER A 586 3.98 27.74 -13.54
C SER A 586 2.52 28.10 -13.77
N ILE A 587 1.61 27.42 -13.04
CA ILE A 587 0.17 27.67 -13.12
C ILE A 587 -0.44 27.72 -11.72
N THR A 588 -1.37 28.63 -11.51
CA THR A 588 -2.22 28.68 -10.32
C THR A 588 -3.67 28.93 -10.70
N ALA A 589 -4.60 28.57 -9.85
CA ALA A 589 -6.03 28.81 -10.06
C ALA A 589 -6.72 29.14 -8.73
N THR A 590 -7.80 29.88 -8.83
CA THR A 590 -8.61 30.29 -7.68
C THR A 590 -9.88 29.47 -7.57
N PRO A 591 -10.49 29.39 -6.38
CA PRO A 591 -11.82 28.78 -6.21
C PRO A 591 -12.95 29.46 -7.01
N THR A 592 -12.72 30.64 -7.57
CA THR A 592 -13.67 31.37 -8.42
C THR A 592 -13.50 31.03 -9.91
N GLY A 593 -12.54 30.18 -10.27
CA GLY A 593 -12.28 29.75 -11.64
C GLY A 593 -11.31 30.64 -12.40
N ALA A 594 -10.70 31.65 -11.79
CA ALA A 594 -9.62 32.36 -12.45
C ALA A 594 -8.36 31.49 -12.52
N VAL A 595 -7.68 31.53 -13.68
CA VAL A 595 -6.46 30.75 -13.94
C VAL A 595 -5.35 31.70 -14.34
N VAL A 596 -4.17 31.53 -13.74
CA VAL A 596 -3.00 32.38 -14.00
C VAL A 596 -1.82 31.51 -14.39
N VAL A 597 -1.08 31.87 -15.43
CA VAL A 597 0.07 31.15 -15.96
C VAL A 597 1.26 32.10 -16.06
N GLY A 598 2.39 31.72 -15.46
CA GLY A 598 3.66 32.43 -15.55
C GLY A 598 4.47 32.00 -16.76
N ASP A 599 5.11 32.93 -17.41
CA ASP A 599 6.00 32.70 -18.56
C ASP A 599 7.36 32.09 -18.12
N ALA A 600 8.02 31.34 -19.00
CA ALA A 600 9.29 30.69 -18.69
C ALA A 600 10.53 31.60 -18.90
N ALA A 601 10.42 32.73 -19.63
CA ALA A 601 11.60 33.51 -20.00
C ALA A 601 11.34 35.01 -20.23
N GLU A 602 10.15 35.39 -20.73
CA GLU A 602 9.86 36.75 -21.19
C GLU A 602 9.28 37.68 -20.10
N GLY A 603 9.06 37.13 -18.90
CA GLY A 603 8.60 37.90 -17.75
C GLY A 603 7.14 38.35 -17.85
N MET A 604 6.32 37.68 -18.65
CA MET A 604 4.89 37.92 -18.81
C MET A 604 4.06 36.95 -17.98
N VAL A 605 2.79 37.32 -17.77
CA VAL A 605 1.79 36.47 -17.12
C VAL A 605 0.55 36.43 -18.01
N ALA A 606 0.02 35.25 -18.25
CA ALA A 606 -1.30 35.07 -18.85
C ALA A 606 -2.34 34.79 -17.77
N TYR A 607 -3.53 35.31 -17.91
CA TYR A 607 -4.64 35.08 -17.00
C TYR A 607 -5.96 34.88 -17.71
N SER A 608 -6.80 34.05 -17.13
CA SER A 608 -8.16 33.76 -17.57
C SER A 608 -9.12 34.08 -16.44
N LEU A 609 -10.24 34.70 -16.73
CA LEU A 609 -11.33 34.97 -15.80
C LEU A 609 -12.59 34.12 -16.11
N ASP A 610 -12.51 33.25 -17.11
CA ASP A 610 -13.61 32.43 -17.64
C ASP A 610 -13.38 30.93 -17.52
N GLY A 611 -12.63 30.52 -16.51
CA GLY A 611 -12.37 29.10 -16.24
C GLY A 611 -11.32 28.45 -17.14
N GLY A 612 -10.39 29.22 -17.70
CA GLY A 612 -9.35 28.71 -18.57
C GLY A 612 -9.78 28.57 -20.04
N VAL A 613 -10.89 29.15 -20.45
CA VAL A 613 -11.41 29.10 -21.83
C VAL A 613 -10.65 30.06 -22.72
N SER A 614 -10.41 31.29 -22.25
CA SER A 614 -9.63 32.30 -22.96
C SER A 614 -8.62 32.98 -22.03
N PHE A 615 -7.50 33.43 -22.59
CA PHE A 615 -6.42 34.06 -21.86
C PHE A 615 -6.09 35.43 -22.39
N GLN A 616 -5.83 36.34 -21.47
CA GLN A 616 -5.21 37.65 -21.73
C GLN A 616 -3.78 37.60 -21.15
N ARG A 617 -2.89 38.44 -21.67
CA ARG A 617 -1.53 38.56 -21.13
C ARG A 617 -1.23 39.95 -20.63
N THR A 618 -0.35 40.02 -19.63
CA THR A 618 0.20 41.26 -19.11
C THR A 618 1.34 41.76 -20.00
N THR A 619 1.85 42.95 -19.70
CA THR A 619 3.18 43.38 -20.14
C THR A 619 4.26 42.63 -19.37
N SER A 620 5.50 42.60 -19.85
CA SER A 620 6.65 42.05 -19.15
C SER A 620 6.96 42.85 -17.88
N ILE A 621 7.37 42.14 -16.80
CA ILE A 621 8.00 42.79 -15.65
C ILE A 621 9.40 43.31 -16.01
N PRO A 622 9.95 44.28 -15.24
CA PRO A 622 11.26 44.86 -15.55
C PRO A 622 12.46 43.91 -15.58
N ALA A 623 12.41 42.82 -14.86
CA ALA A 623 13.43 41.78 -14.82
C ALA A 623 12.84 40.44 -15.30
N PRO A 624 12.82 40.20 -16.63
CA PRO A 624 12.24 38.96 -17.17
C PRO A 624 13.04 37.72 -16.82
N GLY A 625 12.35 36.60 -16.59
CA GLY A 625 12.92 35.29 -16.24
C GLY A 625 11.80 34.26 -16.08
N GLN A 626 12.07 33.14 -15.45
CA GLN A 626 11.05 32.19 -15.07
C GLN A 626 10.12 32.82 -14.04
N MET A 627 8.83 32.86 -14.36
CA MET A 627 7.84 33.55 -13.54
C MET A 627 7.26 32.65 -12.46
N HIS A 628 7.40 33.09 -11.22
CA HIS A 628 6.68 32.56 -10.06
C HIS A 628 5.48 33.44 -9.79
N ILE A 629 4.32 32.84 -9.74
CA ILE A 629 3.04 33.57 -9.73
C ILE A 629 2.13 33.06 -8.63
N ILE A 630 1.28 33.93 -8.14
CA ILE A 630 0.17 33.61 -7.26
C ILE A 630 -1.01 34.58 -7.51
N ALA A 631 -2.24 34.09 -7.48
CA ALA A 631 -3.41 34.93 -7.42
C ALA A 631 -3.71 35.29 -5.97
N ASP A 632 -4.15 36.52 -5.71
CA ASP A 632 -4.51 36.92 -4.35
C ASP A 632 -5.56 35.95 -3.75
N TYR A 633 -5.42 35.63 -2.46
CA TYR A 633 -6.35 34.70 -1.79
C TYR A 633 -7.81 35.19 -1.77
N ARG A 634 -8.00 36.53 -1.92
CA ARG A 634 -9.30 37.19 -2.13
C ARG A 634 -9.48 37.65 -3.60
N PHE A 635 -8.94 36.90 -4.54
CA PHE A 635 -8.92 37.29 -5.95
C PHE A 635 -10.29 37.75 -6.48
N ARG A 636 -11.40 37.19 -5.99
CA ARG A 636 -12.75 37.60 -6.34
C ARG A 636 -13.01 39.10 -6.14
N ASP A 637 -12.44 39.66 -5.05
CA ASP A 637 -12.68 41.03 -4.64
C ASP A 637 -11.50 41.94 -5.01
N ALA A 638 -10.28 41.41 -4.94
CA ALA A 638 -9.06 42.17 -5.15
C ALA A 638 -8.62 42.24 -6.63
N LEU A 639 -8.89 41.19 -7.41
CA LEU A 639 -8.47 41.00 -8.79
C LEU A 639 -6.95 41.17 -9.00
N ILE A 640 -6.13 40.86 -7.97
CA ILE A 640 -4.70 41.06 -7.96
C ILE A 640 -3.96 39.75 -8.29
N ILE A 641 -3.00 39.85 -9.20
CA ILE A 641 -2.00 38.82 -9.48
C ILE A 641 -0.66 39.30 -8.92
N TYR A 642 0.06 38.46 -8.22
CA TYR A 642 1.45 38.71 -7.82
C TYR A 642 2.38 37.85 -8.66
N ALA A 643 3.51 38.45 -9.04
CA ALA A 643 4.52 37.79 -9.84
C ALA A 643 5.92 38.25 -9.47
N ALA A 644 6.87 37.33 -9.57
CA ALA A 644 8.30 37.61 -9.46
C ALA A 644 9.07 36.69 -10.39
N SER A 645 10.32 37.01 -10.70
CA SER A 645 11.16 36.13 -11.51
C SER A 645 12.45 35.71 -10.78
N ASP A 646 13.08 34.68 -11.29
CA ASP A 646 14.38 34.17 -10.85
C ASP A 646 15.56 35.01 -11.41
N SER A 647 15.28 36.02 -12.20
CA SER A 647 16.31 36.91 -12.76
C SER A 647 16.88 37.88 -11.74
N ALA A 648 18.15 38.19 -11.91
CA ALA A 648 18.84 39.18 -11.09
C ALA A 648 18.21 40.57 -11.21
N GLY A 649 17.85 41.16 -10.06
CA GLY A 649 17.21 42.47 -10.01
C GLY A 649 15.69 42.45 -10.08
N SER A 650 15.08 41.26 -9.99
CA SER A 650 13.62 41.13 -9.86
C SER A 650 13.17 41.65 -8.50
N ASP A 651 11.98 42.23 -8.49
CA ASP A 651 11.15 42.53 -7.31
C ASP A 651 9.94 41.57 -7.30
N ILE A 652 9.11 41.63 -6.30
CA ILE A 652 7.75 41.11 -6.36
C ILE A 652 6.86 42.23 -6.89
N TYR A 653 6.08 41.92 -7.88
CA TYR A 653 5.18 42.86 -8.55
C TYR A 653 3.73 42.41 -8.34
N ASN A 654 2.84 43.42 -8.23
CA ASN A 654 1.40 43.19 -8.31
C ASN A 654 0.81 43.75 -9.62
N TRP A 655 -0.25 43.12 -10.12
CA TRP A 655 -1.04 43.50 -11.28
C TRP A 655 -2.53 43.38 -10.97
N VAL A 656 -3.26 44.47 -11.19
CA VAL A 656 -4.73 44.47 -11.06
C VAL A 656 -5.34 44.25 -12.44
N THR A 657 -6.12 43.13 -12.57
CA THR A 657 -6.55 42.62 -13.90
C THR A 657 -7.53 43.52 -14.66
N ASP A 658 -8.23 44.40 -13.99
CA ASP A 658 -9.19 45.33 -14.58
C ASP A 658 -8.65 46.78 -14.64
N SER A 659 -7.37 46.98 -14.34
CA SER A 659 -6.72 48.26 -14.32
C SER A 659 -5.74 48.45 -15.50
N ASN A 660 -5.49 49.67 -15.88
CA ASN A 660 -4.49 50.05 -16.90
C ASN A 660 -3.14 50.50 -16.33
N PHE A 661 -2.89 50.25 -15.01
CA PHE A 661 -1.72 50.78 -14.34
C PHE A 661 -0.41 50.00 -14.58
N GLY A 662 -0.48 48.81 -15.17
CA GLY A 662 0.69 47.94 -15.36
C GLY A 662 1.20 47.28 -14.07
N TRP A 663 2.39 46.71 -14.12
CA TRP A 663 3.04 46.13 -12.98
C TRP A 663 3.53 47.16 -11.97
N THR A 664 3.21 46.98 -10.71
CA THR A 664 3.68 47.82 -9.62
C THR A 664 4.63 47.01 -8.70
N ALA A 665 5.84 47.49 -8.48
CA ALA A 665 6.80 46.87 -7.60
C ALA A 665 6.37 46.98 -6.13
N MET A 666 6.57 45.92 -5.34
CA MET A 666 6.21 45.88 -3.93
C MET A 666 7.37 46.25 -3.00
N GLY A 667 8.56 46.54 -3.53
CA GLY A 667 9.75 46.87 -2.74
C GLY A 667 10.23 45.73 -1.86
N ALA A 668 10.15 44.49 -2.37
CA ALA A 668 10.62 43.33 -1.64
C ALA A 668 12.13 43.37 -1.39
N PRO A 669 12.64 42.87 -0.24
CA PRO A 669 14.06 43.02 0.11
C PRO A 669 14.99 42.11 -0.68
N GLY A 670 14.46 41.24 -1.51
CA GLY A 670 15.20 40.21 -2.22
C GLY A 670 15.41 40.52 -3.71
N LEU A 671 16.17 39.66 -4.34
CA LEU A 671 16.42 39.59 -5.77
C LEU A 671 16.43 38.10 -6.15
N ASN A 672 16.02 37.74 -7.36
CA ASN A 672 15.99 36.33 -7.84
C ASN A 672 15.03 35.47 -7.01
N PHE A 673 13.77 35.72 -7.15
CA PHE A 673 12.72 35.00 -6.41
C PHE A 673 12.46 33.63 -7.03
N TYR A 674 12.29 32.61 -6.17
CA TYR A 674 12.00 31.23 -6.57
C TYR A 674 10.69 30.70 -5.98
N GLY A 675 10.07 31.41 -5.05
CA GLY A 675 8.81 30.99 -4.45
C GLY A 675 8.02 32.14 -3.86
N LEU A 676 6.74 32.09 -4.15
CA LEU A 676 5.72 32.96 -3.55
C LEU A 676 4.70 32.09 -2.85
N ALA A 677 4.20 32.51 -1.70
CA ALA A 677 3.11 31.84 -1.00
C ALA A 677 2.22 32.85 -0.27
N GLN A 678 0.93 32.61 -0.22
CA GLN A 678 -0.04 33.49 0.41
C GLN A 678 -1.17 32.70 1.06
N LEU A 679 -1.51 33.07 2.28
CA LEU A 679 -2.72 32.67 2.99
C LEU A 679 -3.02 33.74 4.05
N GLY A 680 -3.53 34.88 3.63
CA GLY A 680 -3.71 36.08 4.46
C GLY A 680 -2.42 36.89 4.65
N THR A 681 -1.30 36.28 4.88
CA THR A 681 0.05 36.87 4.83
C THR A 681 0.73 36.48 3.53
N PHE A 682 1.50 37.39 2.96
CA PHE A 682 2.25 37.13 1.73
C PHE A 682 3.73 36.85 2.06
N TYR A 683 4.30 35.86 1.42
CA TYR A 683 5.70 35.45 1.59
C TYR A 683 6.41 35.38 0.26
N GLY A 684 7.68 35.80 0.25
CA GLY A 684 8.59 35.64 -0.85
C GLY A 684 9.90 34.97 -0.41
N ALA A 685 10.36 34.01 -1.19
CA ALA A 685 11.63 33.33 -1.02
C ALA A 685 12.58 33.67 -2.17
N TRP A 686 13.83 34.02 -1.87
CA TRP A 686 14.86 34.33 -2.87
C TRP A 686 16.21 33.77 -2.49
N SER A 687 17.11 33.64 -3.47
CA SER A 687 18.49 33.25 -3.25
C SER A 687 19.40 34.49 -3.22
N ASN A 688 20.23 34.56 -2.18
CA ASN A 688 21.22 35.62 -2.01
C ASN A 688 22.62 34.98 -1.90
N GLY A 689 23.37 34.93 -3.02
CA GLY A 689 24.74 34.42 -3.03
C GLY A 689 24.90 32.96 -2.54
N GLY A 690 23.91 32.10 -2.78
CA GLY A 690 23.91 30.71 -2.38
C GLY A 690 23.29 30.44 -0.99
N ASN A 691 22.61 31.43 -0.40
CA ASN A 691 21.79 31.26 0.78
C ASN A 691 20.34 31.66 0.44
N THR A 692 19.37 30.96 0.99
CA THR A 692 17.96 31.36 0.91
C THR A 692 17.63 32.34 2.01
N ALA A 693 16.85 33.36 1.66
CA ALA A 693 16.17 34.25 2.58
C ALA A 693 14.67 34.23 2.28
N VAL A 694 13.88 34.45 3.32
CA VAL A 694 12.41 34.53 3.22
C VAL A 694 11.96 35.77 3.94
N ALA A 695 11.08 36.55 3.31
CA ALA A 695 10.40 37.66 3.95
C ALA A 695 8.88 37.52 3.82
N ARG A 696 8.16 38.25 4.68
CA ARG A 696 6.72 38.35 4.65
C ARG A 696 6.26 39.78 4.67
N THR A 697 5.04 40.02 4.16
CA THR A 697 4.30 41.25 4.38
C THR A 697 2.84 40.97 4.75
N LEU A 698 2.26 41.82 5.58
CA LEU A 698 0.83 41.82 5.90
C LEU A 698 0.06 42.83 5.07
N GLU A 699 0.75 43.62 4.24
CA GLU A 699 0.25 44.78 3.55
C GLU A 699 0.28 44.60 2.03
N GLN A 700 0.15 43.36 1.57
CA GLN A 700 0.28 43.00 0.16
C GLN A 700 -0.74 43.68 -0.76
N GLU A 701 -1.86 44.17 -0.22
CA GLU A 701 -2.89 44.84 -1.00
C GLU A 701 -2.63 46.34 -1.21
N GLN A 702 -1.58 46.89 -0.61
CA GLN A 702 -1.18 48.26 -0.84
C GLN A 702 -0.59 48.41 -2.27
N LEU A 703 -0.81 49.56 -2.84
CA LEU A 703 -0.44 49.82 -4.24
C LEU A 703 1.04 50.19 -4.44
N GLY A 704 1.94 49.79 -3.55
CA GLY A 704 3.39 49.96 -3.69
C GLY A 704 4.07 50.71 -2.53
N PRO A 705 5.41 50.79 -2.57
CA PRO A 705 6.19 51.50 -1.53
C PRO A 705 5.81 52.97 -1.48
N PRO A 706 5.91 53.65 -0.30
CA PRO A 706 6.53 53.15 0.90
C PRO A 706 5.58 52.45 1.88
N TYR A 707 4.41 52.08 1.47
CA TYR A 707 3.35 51.54 2.34
C TYR A 707 3.41 50.06 2.58
N ILE A 708 4.30 49.33 1.88
CA ILE A 708 4.51 47.88 2.06
C ILE A 708 5.76 47.67 2.91
N GLU A 709 5.55 47.17 4.13
CA GLU A 709 6.63 46.78 5.02
C GLU A 709 6.92 45.28 4.92
N TRP A 710 8.19 44.90 4.93
CA TRP A 710 8.64 43.50 4.82
C TRP A 710 9.44 43.07 6.05
N ASP A 711 9.00 42.00 6.67
CA ASP A 711 9.68 41.36 7.79
C ASP A 711 10.52 40.17 7.30
N SER A 712 11.76 40.06 7.77
CA SER A 712 12.55 38.87 7.54
C SER A 712 12.07 37.73 8.41
N VAL A 713 11.77 36.58 7.78
CA VAL A 713 11.38 35.33 8.45
C VAL A 713 12.37 34.19 8.17
N SER A 714 13.65 34.51 8.03
CA SER A 714 14.73 33.57 7.72
C SER A 714 15.35 32.90 8.95
N VAL A 715 14.90 33.20 10.16
CA VAL A 715 15.46 32.67 11.41
C VAL A 715 15.41 31.14 11.41
N GLY A 716 16.55 30.51 11.68
CA GLY A 716 16.69 29.05 11.77
C GLY A 716 17.11 28.35 10.47
N LEU A 717 17.13 29.04 9.34
CA LEU A 717 17.70 28.47 8.10
C LEU A 717 19.20 28.25 8.29
N ALA A 718 19.65 27.06 7.95
CA ALA A 718 21.08 26.75 7.95
C ALA A 718 21.80 27.51 6.82
N PRO A 719 23.09 27.80 6.96
CA PRO A 719 23.87 28.39 5.86
C PRO A 719 23.82 27.51 4.61
N ARG A 720 23.71 28.13 3.44
CA ARG A 720 23.68 27.48 2.13
C ARG A 720 22.43 26.64 1.82
N VAL A 721 21.39 26.72 2.60
CA VAL A 721 20.08 26.16 2.22
C VAL A 721 19.58 26.89 0.97
N VAL A 722 19.07 26.15 -0.01
CA VAL A 722 18.63 26.70 -1.30
C VAL A 722 17.21 26.22 -1.58
N PHE A 723 16.25 27.15 -1.64
CA PHE A 723 14.86 26.87 -2.00
C PHE A 723 14.60 27.27 -3.45
N THR A 724 15.03 26.44 -4.38
CA THR A 724 14.90 26.72 -5.84
C THR A 724 14.13 25.63 -6.56
N ARG A 725 13.49 24.71 -5.84
CA ARG A 725 12.69 23.65 -6.47
C ARG A 725 11.53 24.22 -7.27
N GLU A 726 11.46 23.77 -8.50
CA GLU A 726 10.42 24.21 -9.44
C GLU A 726 9.26 23.19 -9.51
N PRO A 727 8.09 23.63 -9.95
CA PRO A 727 7.71 24.99 -10.35
C PRO A 727 7.36 25.91 -9.18
N VAL A 728 7.21 25.39 -7.97
CA VAL A 728 6.83 26.12 -6.75
C VAL A 728 7.72 25.70 -5.58
N SER A 729 8.67 26.55 -5.21
CA SER A 729 9.64 26.25 -4.17
C SER A 729 9.15 26.50 -2.74
N LEU A 730 8.18 27.39 -2.54
CA LEU A 730 7.60 27.74 -1.26
C LEU A 730 6.12 27.38 -1.24
N LYS A 731 5.70 26.55 -0.30
CA LYS A 731 4.31 26.12 -0.15
C LYS A 731 3.77 26.53 1.21
N ILE A 732 2.46 26.69 1.27
CA ILE A 732 1.75 27.04 2.50
C ILE A 732 0.62 26.03 2.74
N SER A 733 0.43 25.63 3.98
CA SER A 733 -0.70 24.81 4.40
C SER A 733 -1.54 25.51 5.43
N ALA A 734 -2.73 24.96 5.71
CA ALA A 734 -3.59 25.45 6.77
C ALA A 734 -2.82 25.54 8.10
N GLY A 735 -3.19 26.51 8.96
CA GLY A 735 -2.48 26.76 10.22
C GLY A 735 -1.18 27.56 10.07
N ILE A 736 -0.96 28.21 8.91
CA ILE A 736 0.14 29.16 8.68
C ILE A 736 1.52 28.47 8.70
N ASN A 737 1.60 27.28 8.12
CA ASN A 737 2.85 26.57 7.97
C ASN A 737 3.42 26.78 6.56
N LEU A 738 4.65 27.28 6.48
CA LEU A 738 5.41 27.28 5.25
C LEU A 738 6.25 26.00 5.14
N TRP A 739 6.36 25.51 3.92
CA TRP A 739 7.11 24.31 3.60
C TRP A 739 8.03 24.58 2.41
N ALA A 740 9.26 24.10 2.50
CA ALA A 740 10.22 24.23 1.43
C ALA A 740 11.21 23.07 1.42
N ILE A 741 11.72 22.72 0.27
CA ILE A 741 12.75 21.69 0.08
C ILE A 741 14.07 22.39 -0.24
N ASP A 742 15.12 21.97 0.45
CA ASP A 742 16.50 22.34 0.11
C ASP A 742 16.91 21.61 -1.17
N ASP A 743 17.20 22.34 -2.23
CA ASP A 743 17.49 21.83 -3.57
C ASP A 743 18.87 21.15 -3.72
N ARG A 744 19.63 21.10 -2.67
CA ARG A 744 20.92 20.40 -2.67
C ARG A 744 20.74 18.88 -2.64
N PRO A 745 21.77 18.11 -3.04
CA PRO A 745 21.74 16.67 -2.89
C PRO A 745 21.36 16.23 -1.47
N TYR A 746 20.51 15.21 -1.37
CA TYR A 746 20.03 14.70 -0.11
C TYR A 746 21.14 14.01 0.68
N THR A 747 21.32 14.43 1.92
CA THR A 747 22.23 13.84 2.91
C THR A 747 21.60 14.00 4.30
N ALA A 748 22.26 13.51 5.33
CA ALA A 748 21.83 13.74 6.71
C ALA A 748 21.74 15.24 7.12
N THR A 749 22.35 16.15 6.37
CA THR A 749 22.43 17.58 6.70
C THR A 749 22.08 18.53 5.56
N THR A 750 21.90 18.03 4.35
CA THR A 750 21.54 18.82 3.16
C THR A 750 20.39 18.16 2.42
N GLY A 751 19.71 18.90 1.56
CA GLY A 751 18.59 18.36 0.77
C GLY A 751 17.37 18.02 1.61
N GLN A 752 17.16 18.65 2.76
CA GLN A 752 16.15 18.33 3.73
C GLN A 752 14.84 19.07 3.46
N LEU A 753 13.74 18.55 4.03
CA LEU A 753 12.45 19.23 4.10
C LEU A 753 12.44 20.20 5.28
N TRP A 754 12.01 21.42 5.03
CA TRP A 754 11.96 22.51 6.01
C TRP A 754 10.52 22.94 6.25
N ASN A 755 10.23 23.31 7.50
CA ASN A 755 8.96 23.88 7.92
C ASN A 755 9.17 25.14 8.78
N PHE A 756 8.29 26.12 8.61
CA PHE A 756 8.22 27.34 9.42
C PHE A 756 6.76 27.57 9.84
N TYR A 757 6.53 27.73 11.12
CA TYR A 757 5.23 28.09 11.67
C TYR A 757 5.19 29.57 12.02
N ASP A 758 4.34 30.35 11.32
CA ASP A 758 4.18 31.76 11.55
C ASP A 758 3.02 32.06 12.50
N CYS A 759 3.31 32.25 13.79
CA CYS A 759 2.29 32.50 14.80
C CYS A 759 1.82 33.97 14.83
N PHE A 760 2.46 34.88 14.09
CA PHE A 760 2.04 36.29 13.98
C PHE A 760 1.22 36.57 12.72
N SER A 761 1.19 35.66 11.79
CA SER A 761 0.28 35.81 10.68
C SER A 761 -1.14 35.90 11.25
N PRO A 762 -1.94 36.93 10.90
CA PRO A 762 -3.34 36.86 11.20
C PRO A 762 -3.82 35.56 10.56
N SER A 763 -4.23 34.63 11.44
CA SER A 763 -4.93 33.45 10.91
C SER A 763 -5.95 34.02 9.96
N PRO A 764 -5.84 33.82 8.62
CA PRO A 764 -7.00 34.05 7.80
C PRO A 764 -8.08 33.29 8.58
N GLN A 765 -9.20 33.88 8.85
CA GLN A 765 -10.35 33.06 9.05
C GLN A 765 -10.45 32.27 7.75
N TYR A 766 -9.72 31.12 7.73
CA TYR A 766 -10.08 30.07 6.86
C TYR A 766 -11.53 29.80 7.28
N THR A 767 -12.42 30.47 6.57
CA THR A 767 -13.72 29.92 6.39
C THR A 767 -13.43 28.73 5.54
N PRO A 768 -13.38 27.51 6.11
CA PRO A 768 -13.43 26.32 5.30
C PRO A 768 -14.55 26.59 4.29
N PRO A 769 -14.42 26.19 3.02
CA PRO A 769 -15.56 26.23 2.12
C PRO A 769 -16.74 25.76 2.93
N PRO A 770 -17.88 26.50 2.93
CA PRO A 770 -18.95 26.24 3.86
C PRO A 770 -19.16 24.74 3.86
N PRO A 771 -19.20 24.07 5.03
CA PRO A 771 -19.28 22.64 5.10
C PRO A 771 -20.37 22.25 4.09
N PRO A 772 -20.13 21.23 3.29
CA PRO A 772 -21.07 20.85 2.23
C PRO A 772 -22.49 20.91 2.83
N SER A 773 -23.41 21.53 2.14
CA SER A 773 -24.75 21.78 2.69
C SER A 773 -25.29 20.47 3.25
N ARG A 774 -26.08 20.52 4.27
CA ARG A 774 -26.70 19.31 4.87
C ARG A 774 -27.35 18.42 3.80
N GLU A 775 -27.86 18.98 2.71
CA GLU A 775 -28.34 18.24 1.56
C GLU A 775 -27.26 17.40 0.87
N VAL A 776 -26.05 17.91 0.72
CA VAL A 776 -24.92 17.17 0.12
C VAL A 776 -24.37 16.13 1.09
N LEU A 777 -24.24 16.46 2.38
CA LEU A 777 -23.74 15.53 3.41
C LEU A 777 -24.65 14.30 3.59
N PHE A 778 -25.94 14.47 3.38
CA PHE A 778 -26.96 13.43 3.54
C PHE A 778 -27.62 13.01 2.21
N GLN A 779 -26.96 13.28 1.10
CA GLN A 779 -27.38 12.80 -0.22
C GLN A 779 -27.39 11.28 -0.25
N ALA A 780 -28.26 10.70 -1.07
CA ALA A 780 -28.36 9.26 -1.22
C ALA A 780 -27.04 8.64 -1.72
N PRO A 781 -26.50 7.63 -1.03
CA PRO A 781 -25.38 6.84 -1.54
C PRO A 781 -25.75 6.14 -2.85
N THR A 782 -24.77 5.88 -3.70
CA THR A 782 -24.96 5.12 -4.95
C THR A 782 -24.55 3.67 -4.71
N PRO A 783 -25.49 2.71 -4.65
CA PRO A 783 -25.17 1.30 -4.49
C PRO A 783 -24.31 0.76 -5.63
N ALA A 784 -23.39 -0.15 -5.35
CA ALA A 784 -22.49 -0.73 -6.33
C ALA A 784 -22.44 -2.27 -6.33
N SER A 785 -22.69 -2.92 -5.20
CA SER A 785 -22.74 -4.39 -5.08
C SER A 785 -23.59 -4.78 -3.87
N PRO A 786 -24.39 -5.87 -3.90
CA PRO A 786 -24.73 -6.63 -5.09
C PRO A 786 -25.44 -5.79 -6.15
N VAL A 787 -25.17 -6.07 -7.44
CA VAL A 787 -25.86 -5.37 -8.54
C VAL A 787 -27.32 -5.85 -8.69
N ILE A 788 -28.15 -5.05 -9.38
CA ILE A 788 -29.56 -5.42 -9.57
C ILE A 788 -29.66 -6.80 -10.22
N ASP A 789 -30.46 -7.68 -9.60
CA ASP A 789 -30.72 -9.05 -10.02
C ASP A 789 -29.49 -9.96 -10.05
N GLU A 790 -28.42 -9.62 -9.32
CA GLU A 790 -27.28 -10.50 -9.11
C GLU A 790 -27.73 -11.83 -8.48
N VAL A 791 -27.15 -12.93 -8.92
CA VAL A 791 -27.43 -14.25 -8.35
C VAL A 791 -26.24 -14.68 -7.50
N ILE A 792 -26.45 -14.73 -6.20
CA ILE A 792 -25.44 -15.18 -5.24
C ILE A 792 -25.39 -16.72 -5.26
N PRO A 793 -24.23 -17.32 -5.51
CA PRO A 793 -24.10 -18.77 -5.59
C PRO A 793 -24.33 -19.45 -4.24
N VAL A 794 -24.80 -20.68 -4.29
CA VAL A 794 -24.83 -21.61 -3.15
C VAL A 794 -23.79 -22.68 -3.44
N TYR A 795 -22.84 -22.88 -2.54
CA TYR A 795 -21.80 -23.88 -2.69
C TYR A 795 -22.38 -25.29 -2.57
N LEU A 796 -22.12 -26.12 -3.58
CA LEU A 796 -22.76 -27.47 -3.68
C LEU A 796 -22.24 -28.46 -2.63
N ASP A 797 -21.03 -28.27 -2.13
CA ASP A 797 -20.35 -29.17 -1.19
C ASP A 797 -20.76 -28.93 0.27
N THR A 798 -20.97 -27.67 0.64
CA THR A 798 -21.39 -27.29 2.01
C THR A 798 -22.85 -26.91 2.10
N GLY A 799 -23.42 -26.47 0.98
CA GLY A 799 -24.75 -25.89 0.94
C GLY A 799 -24.79 -24.46 1.47
N ASP A 800 -23.66 -23.82 1.71
CA ASP A 800 -23.59 -22.46 2.22
C ASP A 800 -23.85 -21.43 1.11
N ILE A 801 -24.38 -20.27 1.49
CA ILE A 801 -24.58 -19.15 0.60
C ILE A 801 -23.24 -18.42 0.47
N GLY A 802 -22.85 -18.02 -0.74
CA GLY A 802 -21.64 -17.26 -0.96
C GLY A 802 -21.65 -15.90 -0.24
N ASP A 803 -20.46 -15.38 0.07
CA ASP A 803 -20.28 -14.12 0.79
C ASP A 803 -21.00 -12.97 0.08
N ILE A 804 -21.82 -12.24 0.83
CA ILE A 804 -22.55 -11.09 0.32
C ILE A 804 -21.90 -9.81 0.83
N VAL A 805 -21.24 -9.11 -0.08
CA VAL A 805 -20.55 -7.86 0.24
C VAL A 805 -21.27 -6.68 -0.37
N PHE A 806 -21.89 -5.89 0.48
CA PHE A 806 -22.49 -4.63 0.08
C PHE A 806 -21.43 -3.58 -0.13
N LYS A 807 -21.48 -2.91 -1.28
CA LYS A 807 -20.57 -1.81 -1.63
C LYS A 807 -21.39 -0.65 -2.15
N TRP A 808 -20.95 0.55 -1.83
CA TRP A 808 -21.61 1.77 -2.30
C TRP A 808 -20.61 2.90 -2.44
N LYS A 809 -21.03 3.97 -3.08
CA LYS A 809 -20.30 5.23 -3.18
C LYS A 809 -21.13 6.33 -2.58
N HIS A 810 -20.47 7.29 -2.00
CA HIS A 810 -21.09 8.51 -1.51
C HIS A 810 -20.32 9.72 -2.03
N PRO A 811 -20.99 10.82 -2.44
CA PRO A 811 -20.30 12.01 -2.97
C PRO A 811 -19.41 12.69 -1.93
N THR A 812 -19.71 12.52 -0.66
CA THR A 812 -18.91 13.01 0.48
C THR A 812 -18.58 11.86 1.42
N VAL A 813 -17.47 11.97 2.16
CA VAL A 813 -17.12 10.94 3.15
C VAL A 813 -18.14 10.96 4.29
N ALA A 814 -18.74 9.81 4.57
CA ALA A 814 -19.61 9.62 5.73
C ALA A 814 -19.00 8.62 6.70
N ILE A 815 -19.26 8.80 7.99
CA ILE A 815 -18.69 7.98 9.06
C ILE A 815 -19.57 6.76 9.32
N GLU A 816 -20.90 6.92 9.16
CA GLU A 816 -21.86 5.88 9.50
C GLU A 816 -23.02 5.88 8.50
N TYR A 817 -23.46 4.67 8.17
CA TYR A 817 -24.55 4.42 7.24
C TYR A 817 -25.59 3.49 7.91
N GLU A 818 -26.82 3.58 7.45
CA GLU A 818 -27.89 2.64 7.78
C GLU A 818 -28.24 1.85 6.52
N LEU A 819 -28.17 0.52 6.58
CA LEU A 819 -28.52 -0.40 5.50
C LEU A 819 -29.71 -1.26 5.92
N TRP A 820 -30.71 -1.32 5.05
CA TRP A 820 -31.86 -2.20 5.20
C TRP A 820 -31.83 -3.30 4.14
N LEU A 821 -32.12 -4.50 4.57
CA LEU A 821 -32.27 -5.69 3.73
C LEU A 821 -33.67 -6.28 3.99
N ALA A 822 -34.46 -6.54 2.94
CA ALA A 822 -35.81 -7.01 3.03
C ALA A 822 -36.12 -8.09 1.97
N GLU A 823 -37.18 -8.85 2.20
CA GLU A 823 -37.70 -9.85 1.26
C GLU A 823 -38.66 -9.26 0.20
N ASP A 824 -39.08 -8.01 0.36
CA ASP A 824 -39.96 -7.32 -0.54
C ASP A 824 -39.47 -5.91 -0.88
N GLU A 825 -39.77 -5.42 -2.08
CA GLU A 825 -39.34 -4.12 -2.59
C GLU A 825 -39.89 -2.92 -1.78
N GLY A 826 -40.98 -3.14 -1.06
CA GLY A 826 -41.59 -2.12 -0.20
C GLY A 826 -41.06 -2.10 1.22
N PHE A 827 -40.04 -2.92 1.56
CA PHE A 827 -39.45 -3.05 2.89
C PHE A 827 -40.47 -3.29 4.00
N SER A 828 -41.57 -4.02 3.71
CA SER A 828 -42.55 -4.40 4.71
C SER A 828 -42.11 -5.63 5.53
N GLN A 829 -41.18 -6.46 4.97
CA GLN A 829 -40.62 -7.64 5.60
C GLN A 829 -39.08 -7.48 5.68
N ILE A 830 -38.63 -6.77 6.71
CA ILE A 830 -37.21 -6.47 6.92
C ILE A 830 -36.51 -7.72 7.45
N THR A 831 -35.50 -8.20 6.71
CA THR A 831 -34.64 -9.32 7.09
C THR A 831 -33.50 -8.84 8.02
N SER A 832 -32.94 -7.67 7.73
CA SER A 832 -31.88 -7.09 8.54
C SER A 832 -31.86 -5.57 8.43
N GLN A 833 -31.62 -4.91 9.55
CA GLN A 833 -31.38 -3.46 9.61
C GLN A 833 -30.09 -3.25 10.37
N GLN A 834 -29.11 -2.63 9.74
CA GLN A 834 -27.77 -2.50 10.28
C GLN A 834 -27.27 -1.05 10.23
N THR A 835 -26.64 -0.66 11.31
CA THR A 835 -25.85 0.56 11.35
C THR A 835 -24.40 0.20 11.08
N ILE A 836 -23.82 0.75 10.02
CA ILE A 836 -22.51 0.34 9.50
C ILE A 836 -21.52 1.49 9.65
N LYS A 837 -20.38 1.19 10.26
CA LYS A 837 -19.19 2.05 10.24
C LYS A 837 -18.15 1.40 9.33
N PRO A 838 -18.03 1.82 8.08
CA PRO A 838 -17.11 1.19 7.16
C PRO A 838 -15.67 1.37 7.65
N GLY A 839 -14.87 0.30 7.60
CA GLY A 839 -13.45 0.35 7.96
C GLY A 839 -12.62 1.28 7.07
N ASN A 840 -13.08 1.49 5.84
CA ASN A 840 -12.56 2.51 4.93
C ASN A 840 -13.75 3.38 4.45
N PRO A 841 -13.90 4.60 4.96
CA PRO A 841 -14.97 5.51 4.54
C PRO A 841 -14.89 5.95 3.07
N GLN A 842 -13.73 5.84 2.43
CA GLN A 842 -13.52 6.21 1.02
C GLN A 842 -13.97 5.12 0.04
N SER A 843 -13.96 3.87 0.50
CA SER A 843 -14.49 2.73 -0.25
C SER A 843 -15.40 1.92 0.68
N PRO A 844 -16.56 2.48 1.01
CA PRO A 844 -17.40 1.89 2.02
C PRO A 844 -17.97 0.56 1.54
N ARG A 845 -17.78 -0.44 2.39
CA ARG A 845 -18.29 -1.80 2.18
C ARG A 845 -18.67 -2.43 3.51
N TRP A 846 -19.56 -3.39 3.43
CA TRP A 846 -19.98 -4.18 4.57
C TRP A 846 -20.30 -5.60 4.12
N GLU A 847 -19.84 -6.57 4.85
CA GLU A 847 -20.07 -7.98 4.59
C GLU A 847 -21.21 -8.45 5.49
N LEU A 848 -22.19 -9.14 4.90
CA LEU A 848 -23.34 -9.66 5.64
C LEU A 848 -22.84 -10.72 6.64
N PRO A 849 -23.05 -10.54 7.94
CA PRO A 849 -22.59 -11.52 8.91
C PRO A 849 -23.42 -12.81 8.84
N ASP A 850 -22.79 -13.94 9.13
CA ASP A 850 -23.39 -15.29 9.16
C ASP A 850 -24.59 -15.41 10.09
N THR A 851 -24.76 -14.44 10.99
CA THR A 851 -25.92 -14.38 11.90
C THR A 851 -27.23 -13.99 11.20
N VAL A 852 -27.14 -13.43 9.98
CA VAL A 852 -28.29 -13.10 9.15
C VAL A 852 -28.61 -14.27 8.23
N SER A 853 -29.63 -15.01 8.55
CA SER A 853 -30.04 -16.18 7.75
C SER A 853 -30.82 -15.75 6.51
N LEU A 854 -30.33 -16.14 5.34
CA LEU A 854 -31.05 -15.96 4.07
C LEU A 854 -31.54 -17.30 3.53
N GLU A 855 -32.63 -17.27 2.79
CA GLU A 855 -33.26 -18.48 2.23
C GLU A 855 -32.84 -18.66 0.76
N LYS A 856 -32.46 -19.88 0.40
CA LYS A 856 -32.09 -20.26 -0.97
C LYS A 856 -33.27 -20.13 -1.91
N GLY A 857 -33.05 -19.63 -3.09
CA GLY A 857 -34.06 -19.40 -4.10
C GLY A 857 -34.93 -18.17 -3.87
N LYS A 858 -34.66 -17.40 -2.81
CA LYS A 858 -35.33 -16.13 -2.57
C LYS A 858 -34.62 -14.94 -3.19
N LYS A 859 -35.40 -13.91 -3.48
CA LYS A 859 -34.92 -12.59 -3.91
C LYS A 859 -34.99 -11.64 -2.72
N TYR A 860 -33.95 -10.85 -2.55
CA TYR A 860 -33.82 -9.85 -1.49
C TYR A 860 -33.61 -8.47 -2.10
N TYR A 861 -34.05 -7.44 -1.36
CA TYR A 861 -33.96 -6.04 -1.74
C TYR A 861 -33.16 -5.29 -0.67
N TRP A 862 -32.37 -4.34 -1.06
CA TRP A 862 -31.60 -3.54 -0.13
C TRP A 862 -31.48 -2.09 -0.56
N GLU A 863 -31.38 -1.22 0.43
CA GLU A 863 -31.12 0.19 0.27
C GLU A 863 -30.24 0.70 1.40
N ILE A 864 -29.62 1.84 1.21
CA ILE A 864 -28.67 2.41 2.17
C ILE A 864 -28.81 3.93 2.23
N ARG A 865 -28.63 4.51 3.42
CA ARG A 865 -28.57 5.96 3.62
C ARG A 865 -27.45 6.34 4.56
N VAL A 866 -27.04 7.62 4.56
CA VAL A 866 -26.11 8.18 5.54
C VAL A 866 -26.83 8.41 6.86
N SER A 867 -26.26 7.96 7.97
CA SER A 867 -26.74 8.25 9.33
C SER A 867 -25.84 9.22 10.08
N GLN A 868 -24.53 9.24 9.75
CA GLN A 868 -23.59 10.21 10.30
C GLN A 868 -22.58 10.66 9.22
N ALA A 869 -22.54 11.97 8.99
CA ALA A 869 -21.59 12.59 8.09
C ALA A 869 -20.18 12.67 8.70
N ALA A 870 -19.15 12.89 7.88
CA ALA A 870 -17.76 13.04 8.31
C ALA A 870 -17.56 14.23 9.26
N THR A 871 -18.42 15.25 9.19
CA THR A 871 -18.46 16.38 10.13
C THR A 871 -18.88 16.03 11.56
N GLY A 872 -19.34 14.79 11.77
CA GLY A 872 -19.89 14.33 13.04
C GLY A 872 -21.40 14.60 13.21
N GLU A 873 -22.03 15.33 12.28
CA GLU A 873 -23.48 15.50 12.27
C GLU A 873 -24.20 14.19 12.07
N THR A 874 -25.24 13.96 12.86
CA THR A 874 -26.16 12.83 12.72
C THR A 874 -27.46 13.28 12.07
N GLY A 875 -28.04 12.41 11.24
CA GLY A 875 -29.30 12.73 10.59
C GLY A 875 -29.81 11.57 9.74
N GLU A 876 -31.04 11.69 9.28
CA GLU A 876 -31.62 10.75 8.34
C GLU A 876 -31.32 11.23 6.92
N GLY A 877 -30.38 10.57 6.26
CA GLY A 877 -30.06 10.81 4.86
C GLY A 877 -31.14 10.31 3.92
N GLN A 878 -31.04 10.69 2.67
CA GLN A 878 -31.89 10.15 1.61
C GLN A 878 -31.52 8.69 1.36
N TRP A 879 -32.54 7.84 1.20
CA TRP A 879 -32.32 6.46 0.81
C TRP A 879 -31.77 6.35 -0.60
N SER A 880 -30.90 5.39 -0.80
CA SER A 880 -30.38 5.06 -2.12
C SER A 880 -31.46 4.50 -3.05
N LYS A 881 -31.12 4.30 -4.31
CA LYS A 881 -31.91 3.45 -5.19
C LYS A 881 -31.98 2.04 -4.59
N ILE A 882 -33.16 1.43 -4.64
CA ILE A 882 -33.37 0.05 -4.22
C ILE A 882 -32.62 -0.88 -5.18
N MET A 883 -31.86 -1.79 -4.61
CA MET A 883 -31.12 -2.84 -5.33
C MET A 883 -31.71 -4.20 -4.96
N SER A 884 -31.49 -5.20 -5.79
CA SER A 884 -31.95 -6.55 -5.53
C SER A 884 -30.92 -7.59 -5.92
N PHE A 885 -30.90 -8.71 -5.22
CA PHE A 885 -30.15 -9.91 -5.56
C PHE A 885 -30.96 -11.15 -5.22
N SER A 886 -30.59 -12.29 -5.79
CA SER A 886 -31.25 -13.57 -5.52
C SER A 886 -30.23 -14.58 -5.01
N ILE A 887 -30.65 -15.46 -4.12
CA ILE A 887 -29.85 -16.61 -3.70
C ILE A 887 -30.12 -17.76 -4.66
N ALA A 888 -29.13 -18.39 -5.21
CA ALA A 888 -29.28 -19.55 -6.08
C ALA A 888 -30.01 -20.69 -5.36
N THR A 889 -30.79 -21.46 -6.11
CA THR A 889 -31.30 -22.76 -5.61
C THR A 889 -30.23 -23.80 -5.88
N PRO A 890 -29.90 -24.72 -4.96
CA PRO A 890 -29.11 -25.88 -5.28
C PRO A 890 -29.81 -26.66 -6.41
N ASP A 891 -29.18 -26.75 -7.59
CA ASP A 891 -29.74 -27.56 -8.66
C ASP A 891 -29.86 -29.02 -8.17
N ALA A 892 -31.08 -29.54 -8.12
CA ALA A 892 -31.29 -30.94 -7.92
C ALA A 892 -30.62 -31.71 -9.06
N GLU A 893 -29.74 -32.65 -8.72
CA GLU A 893 -28.96 -33.53 -9.58
C GLU A 893 -29.64 -33.82 -10.91
N LYS A 894 -29.16 -33.29 -12.01
CA LYS A 894 -29.39 -33.84 -13.34
C LYS A 894 -28.54 -35.10 -13.50
N THR A 895 -29.12 -36.24 -13.22
CA THR A 895 -28.55 -37.55 -13.61
C THR A 895 -28.25 -37.54 -15.11
N PRO A 896 -27.09 -37.92 -15.60
CA PRO A 896 -26.84 -37.98 -17.03
C PRO A 896 -27.58 -39.13 -17.64
N GLN A 897 -28.50 -38.86 -18.52
CA GLN A 897 -29.16 -39.87 -19.35
C GLN A 897 -28.24 -40.19 -20.53
N PRO A 898 -27.99 -41.51 -20.90
CA PRO A 898 -27.14 -41.86 -21.98
C PRO A 898 -27.78 -41.62 -23.34
N GLY A 899 -27.05 -40.92 -24.18
CA GLY A 899 -26.97 -41.01 -25.62
C GLY A 899 -28.26 -41.05 -26.46
N THR A 900 -28.61 -39.94 -27.08
CA THR A 900 -29.20 -39.95 -28.43
C THR A 900 -28.55 -38.89 -29.30
N THR A 901 -28.07 -39.32 -30.44
CA THR A 901 -27.50 -38.53 -31.54
C THR A 901 -28.55 -37.53 -32.08
N PRO A 902 -28.17 -36.29 -32.40
CA PRO A 902 -29.12 -35.35 -33.00
C PRO A 902 -29.33 -35.63 -34.48
N ALA A 903 -30.60 -35.75 -34.90
CA ALA A 903 -31.01 -35.74 -36.29
C ALA A 903 -31.06 -34.30 -36.83
N ALA A 904 -30.72 -34.13 -38.12
CA ALA A 904 -30.72 -32.86 -38.84
C ALA A 904 -32.10 -32.21 -38.91
N PRO A 905 -32.21 -30.87 -38.92
CA PRO A 905 -33.47 -30.19 -39.00
C PRO A 905 -33.97 -30.02 -40.45
N PRO A 906 -35.30 -30.00 -40.72
CA PRO A 906 -35.87 -29.64 -42.01
C PRO A 906 -35.95 -28.11 -42.17
N ASN A 907 -35.75 -27.68 -43.44
CA ASN A 907 -35.89 -26.32 -43.92
C ASN A 907 -37.28 -25.71 -43.66
N GLY A 908 -37.32 -24.43 -43.31
CA GLY A 908 -38.48 -23.62 -43.58
C GLY A 908 -38.63 -22.33 -42.76
N SER A 909 -38.58 -21.27 -43.49
CA SER A 909 -39.09 -19.90 -43.25
C SER A 909 -38.34 -18.93 -42.37
N ALA A 910 -37.97 -17.80 -42.97
CA ALA A 910 -37.36 -16.63 -42.41
C ALA A 910 -38.32 -15.87 -41.47
N GLU A 911 -37.81 -15.60 -40.28
CA GLU A 911 -38.24 -14.48 -39.44
C GLU A 911 -37.00 -13.70 -39.00
N GLU A 912 -37.08 -12.38 -39.11
CA GLU A 912 -36.07 -11.42 -38.78
C GLU A 912 -35.63 -11.61 -37.31
N SER A 913 -34.37 -12.01 -37.14
CA SER A 913 -33.72 -12.06 -35.81
C SER A 913 -33.10 -10.69 -35.49
N GLU A 914 -33.59 -10.05 -34.44
CA GLU A 914 -32.88 -8.93 -33.80
C GLU A 914 -31.45 -9.33 -33.43
N PRO A 915 -30.48 -8.45 -33.62
CA PRO A 915 -29.07 -8.76 -33.32
C PRO A 915 -28.84 -8.80 -31.82
N LEU A 916 -28.14 -9.82 -31.36
CA LEU A 916 -27.68 -10.02 -29.97
C LEU A 916 -26.83 -8.84 -29.47
N PRO A 917 -27.07 -8.29 -28.29
CA PRO A 917 -26.51 -7.01 -27.83
C PRO A 917 -25.03 -7.00 -27.48
N TRP A 918 -24.32 -8.10 -27.55
CA TRP A 918 -22.91 -8.19 -27.14
C TRP A 918 -21.87 -7.97 -28.27
N ILE A 919 -22.33 -7.77 -29.52
CA ILE A 919 -21.44 -7.53 -30.69
C ILE A 919 -21.15 -6.03 -30.90
N LEU A 920 -21.82 -5.13 -30.18
CA LEU A 920 -21.74 -3.67 -30.42
C LEU A 920 -20.76 -2.87 -29.53
N ASP A 921 -20.08 -3.51 -28.56
CA ASP A 921 -19.23 -2.79 -27.63
C ASP A 921 -17.70 -2.98 -27.84
N ILE A 922 -17.28 -3.44 -28.97
CA ILE A 922 -15.84 -3.39 -29.31
C ILE A 922 -15.55 -2.03 -29.91
N PRO A 923 -14.73 -1.20 -29.24
CA PRO A 923 -14.41 0.15 -29.75
C PRO A 923 -13.76 0.07 -31.14
N ILE A 924 -14.09 1.00 -32.01
CA ILE A 924 -13.58 1.08 -33.38
C ILE A 924 -12.04 0.98 -33.47
N TRP A 925 -11.33 1.47 -32.47
CA TRP A 925 -9.87 1.36 -32.42
C TRP A 925 -9.37 -0.11 -32.34
N ALA A 926 -10.15 -1.02 -31.77
CA ALA A 926 -9.77 -2.44 -31.71
C ALA A 926 -9.83 -3.11 -33.09
N TYR A 927 -10.79 -2.70 -33.93
CA TYR A 927 -10.84 -3.12 -35.34
C TYR A 927 -9.69 -2.51 -36.14
N ILE A 928 -9.31 -1.28 -35.85
CA ILE A 928 -8.16 -0.60 -36.48
C ILE A 928 -6.86 -1.31 -36.06
N ALA A 929 -6.72 -1.69 -34.80
CA ALA A 929 -5.54 -2.40 -34.31
C ALA A 929 -5.41 -3.80 -34.93
N ILE A 930 -6.49 -4.54 -35.10
CA ILE A 930 -6.52 -5.87 -35.74
C ILE A 930 -6.21 -5.73 -37.23
N ALA A 931 -6.77 -4.73 -37.93
CA ALA A 931 -6.49 -4.45 -39.32
C ALA A 931 -5.02 -4.02 -39.51
N PHE A 932 -4.46 -3.24 -38.63
CA PHE A 932 -3.06 -2.84 -38.65
C PHE A 932 -2.11 -4.02 -38.44
N LEU A 933 -2.42 -4.94 -37.53
CA LEU A 933 -1.65 -6.16 -37.29
C LEU A 933 -1.70 -7.13 -38.50
N LEU A 934 -2.84 -7.24 -39.16
CA LEU A 934 -3.01 -8.15 -40.31
C LEU A 934 -2.38 -7.62 -41.60
N VAL A 935 -2.20 -6.31 -41.75
CA VAL A 935 -1.68 -5.68 -42.96
C VAL A 935 -0.21 -5.29 -42.84
N VAL A 936 0.18 -4.69 -41.68
CA VAL A 936 1.52 -4.11 -41.51
C VAL A 936 2.57 -5.19 -41.16
N LEU A 937 2.20 -6.23 -40.40
CA LEU A 937 3.14 -7.26 -40.01
C LEU A 937 3.61 -8.10 -41.21
N PRO A 938 2.73 -8.56 -42.13
CA PRO A 938 3.18 -9.25 -43.35
C PRO A 938 4.02 -8.38 -44.28
N VAL A 939 3.71 -7.07 -44.40
CA VAL A 939 4.47 -6.14 -45.23
C VAL A 939 5.85 -5.86 -44.64
N ALA A 940 5.98 -5.72 -43.33
CA ALA A 940 7.24 -5.53 -42.63
C ALA A 940 8.15 -6.80 -42.75
N VAL A 941 7.56 -7.99 -42.63
CA VAL A 941 8.29 -9.27 -42.85
C VAL A 941 8.74 -9.44 -44.30
N PHE A 942 7.91 -9.03 -45.26
CA PHE A 942 8.23 -9.07 -46.67
C PHE A 942 9.33 -8.08 -47.05
N LEU A 943 9.33 -6.87 -46.47
CA LEU A 943 10.38 -5.87 -46.71
C LEU A 943 11.69 -6.24 -46.01
N ALA A 944 11.65 -6.81 -44.79
CA ALA A 944 12.84 -7.27 -44.07
C ALA A 944 13.52 -8.46 -44.79
N GLY A 945 12.73 -9.29 -45.50
CA GLY A 945 13.24 -10.39 -46.35
C GLY A 945 13.95 -9.92 -47.61
N ARG A 946 13.72 -8.69 -48.09
CA ARG A 946 14.36 -8.12 -49.28
C ARG A 946 15.67 -7.37 -49.02
N ILE A 947 16.00 -7.06 -47.79
CA ILE A 947 17.23 -6.39 -47.39
C ILE A 947 18.38 -7.37 -47.10
N LYS A 948 18.10 -8.68 -47.12
CA LYS A 948 19.11 -9.76 -46.99
C LYS A 948 19.40 -10.54 -48.31
N ARG A 949 19.26 -9.89 -49.42
CA ARG A 949 19.81 -10.41 -50.68
C ARG A 949 20.65 -9.34 -51.37
#